data_7a1e02f3da1bc59cf7c616e00723e397
#
_entry.id   7a1e02f3da1bc59cf7c616e00723e397
#
_cell.length_a   1.000
_cell.length_b   1.000
_cell.length_c   1.000
_cell.angle_alpha   90.00
_cell.angle_beta   90.00
_cell.angle_gamma   90.00
#
_symmetry.space_group_name_H-M   'P 1'
#
loop_
_entity.id
_entity.type
_entity.pdbx_description
1 polymer ?
#
loop_
_entity_poly.entity_id
_entity_poly.type
_entity_poly.pdbx_seq_one_letter_code
_entity_poly.pdbx_strand_id
1 'polypeptide(L)'
;MFPIKYIENNLVFNHDGECFAYYELTPYNYSFLSPDEKYMVHDNFRQLIAQNRDGKIHALQIATEDSLRAVQERSKKGITGRLKEIACKKVDEQTEALVEMIGENQIDYRFFLGFKLLVNEEEINLKSMKKSAAMTFTDFIYEVNHKLMGDFVSMSNDEVGRFMKMEKLLERKISRRFQFRRLDKNDFGYLLEHIYGNTGVAYSDYSYDLPVKKLKRETLVKRYDLIRPTRCMIEENQRYLKIEREDQTTYVAYFTINNIVGELDFPSSEIFYYQQQQFTFPVSTSMNVEIVTNKKALTTVRNKKKELKDLDNHAWEAGNETENNVIEALDSVNELETNLDQSKESMYKLSYVIRVAANTLEELKRRCDEVKDFYDDLNVKLVRPFGDMLGLHGEFIPASKRYINDYIQYVTSDFLAGLGFGATQQLGETDGIYIGYNLDTGKNVYLKPSLAAQGVKGSVTNALAAAFLGSLGGGKSFCNNLIIYYAVLFGGKAVIVDPKSERGNWQETLPDIAHEIKIVNLTSENKNKGLLDPYVIMKRTKDAESLAIDILTFLTGISSRDGEKFPVLRRAIRSVTQSKKRGLLRVIDELRKDGSLVAENIADHIESMTDYDFAHLLFSDGDVEQSISLDRQLNIIQVADLVLPDKDTKFEEYTTMELLSVAMLIVISTFALDFIHSDRSIFKMVDLDEAWTFLQVAQGKALSNKLIRAGRSMNAAVYFVTQNSGDVDDEKMKNNIGLKFAFRSTDIKEIKNTLEFFGVDKEDEGNQKRLRDLENGQCLFQDLYGRVGVIQIHPVFADLFHAFDTRPPVQTEEMR
;
A
#
# COMPACT_ATOMS: atom_id res chain seq x y z
N MET A 1 9.71 11.46 37.57
CA MET A 1 8.25 11.23 37.90
C MET A 1 7.53 10.92 36.59
N PHE A 2 6.67 9.90 36.55
CA PHE A 2 5.92 9.55 35.34
C PHE A 2 5.03 10.73 34.90
N PRO A 3 5.12 11.23 33.67
CA PRO A 3 4.52 12.53 33.31
C PRO A 3 3.02 12.49 33.15
N ILE A 4 2.42 11.35 32.75
CA ILE A 4 1.00 11.23 32.46
C ILE A 4 0.19 11.18 33.76
N LYS A 5 -0.75 12.11 33.89
CA LYS A 5 -1.71 12.17 34.99
C LYS A 5 -2.97 11.38 34.66
N TYR A 6 -3.52 11.55 33.42
CA TYR A 6 -4.79 10.97 33.00
C TYR A 6 -4.89 10.90 31.47
N ILE A 7 -5.58 9.88 30.97
CA ILE A 7 -5.90 9.74 29.54
C ILE A 7 -7.40 9.59 29.39
N GLU A 8 -7.99 10.40 28.50
CA GLU A 8 -9.39 10.28 28.08
C GLU A 8 -9.48 10.30 26.54
N ASN A 9 -9.88 9.20 25.94
CA ASN A 9 -9.81 8.99 24.48
C ASN A 9 -8.40 9.27 23.97
N ASN A 10 -8.22 10.26 23.08
CA ASN A 10 -6.93 10.69 22.57
C ASN A 10 -6.33 11.90 23.30
N LEU A 11 -6.94 12.31 24.43
CA LEU A 11 -6.45 13.40 25.27
C LEU A 11 -5.55 12.87 26.39
N VAL A 12 -4.36 13.43 26.50
CA VAL A 12 -3.38 13.09 27.54
C VAL A 12 -3.15 14.34 28.39
N PHE A 13 -3.42 14.22 29.67
CA PHE A 13 -3.21 15.26 30.68
C PHE A 13 -1.93 14.92 31.45
N ASN A 14 -1.03 15.89 31.57
CA ASN A 14 0.18 15.73 32.36
C ASN A 14 0.04 16.34 33.75
N HIS A 15 1.06 16.13 34.61
CA HIS A 15 1.08 16.69 35.98
C HIS A 15 1.30 18.20 36.01
N ASP A 16 1.78 18.81 34.92
CA ASP A 16 1.99 20.25 34.82
C ASP A 16 0.67 20.98 34.40
N GLY A 17 -0.45 20.26 34.28
CA GLY A 17 -1.74 20.81 33.87
C GLY A 17 -1.92 21.04 32.39
N GLU A 18 -0.98 20.55 31.55
CA GLU A 18 -1.09 20.64 30.11
C GLU A 18 -1.93 19.47 29.60
N CYS A 19 -2.70 19.70 28.52
CA CYS A 19 -3.45 18.69 27.79
C CYS A 19 -2.96 18.62 26.35
N PHE A 20 -2.67 17.40 25.89
CA PHE A 20 -2.28 17.11 24.51
C PHE A 20 -3.32 16.21 23.86
N ALA A 21 -3.64 16.49 22.59
CA ALA A 21 -4.44 15.61 21.74
C ALA A 21 -3.51 14.83 20.80
N TYR A 22 -3.57 13.50 20.86
CA TYR A 22 -2.72 12.61 20.07
C TYR A 22 -3.47 11.99 18.91
N TYR A 23 -2.80 11.95 17.78
CA TYR A 23 -3.28 11.36 16.53
C TYR A 23 -2.20 10.50 15.89
N GLU A 24 -2.62 9.46 15.21
CA GLU A 24 -1.77 8.74 14.29
C GLU A 24 -1.93 9.34 12.90
N LEU A 25 -0.83 9.72 12.28
CA LEU A 25 -0.77 10.13 10.88
C LEU A 25 -0.77 8.87 10.01
N THR A 26 -1.73 8.76 9.08
CA THR A 26 -1.67 7.74 8.05
C THR A 26 -0.46 8.02 7.15
N PRO A 27 0.50 7.09 7.04
CA PRO A 27 1.66 7.28 6.18
C PRO A 27 1.22 7.56 4.74
N TYR A 28 1.93 8.46 4.08
CA TYR A 28 1.70 8.80 2.68
C TYR A 28 2.83 8.29 1.80
N ASN A 29 2.47 7.82 0.59
CA ASN A 29 3.48 7.39 -0.36
C ASN A 29 4.32 8.58 -0.79
N TYR A 30 5.64 8.43 -0.72
CA TYR A 30 6.61 9.44 -1.11
C TYR A 30 7.47 9.00 -2.29
N SER A 31 7.55 7.70 -2.56
CA SER A 31 8.25 7.14 -3.71
C SER A 31 7.59 7.59 -5.00
N PHE A 32 8.39 7.90 -5.99
CA PHE A 32 7.94 8.30 -7.34
C PHE A 32 7.11 9.59 -7.43
N LEU A 33 7.08 10.41 -6.36
CA LEU A 33 6.51 11.75 -6.46
C LEU A 33 7.40 12.65 -7.32
N SER A 34 6.77 13.46 -8.16
CA SER A 34 7.46 14.54 -8.88
C SER A 34 7.99 15.60 -7.92
N PRO A 35 8.98 16.40 -8.29
CA PRO A 35 9.47 17.51 -7.47
C PRO A 35 8.34 18.44 -6.99
N ASP A 36 7.39 18.77 -7.86
CA ASP A 36 6.25 19.64 -7.53
C ASP A 36 5.32 18.99 -6.47
N GLU A 37 5.07 17.67 -6.58
CA GLU A 37 4.29 16.94 -5.59
C GLU A 37 5.01 16.85 -4.25
N LYS A 38 6.34 16.66 -4.25
CA LYS A 38 7.15 16.70 -3.03
C LYS A 38 7.05 18.08 -2.36
N TYR A 39 7.18 19.16 -3.12
CA TYR A 39 6.99 20.52 -2.61
C TYR A 39 5.57 20.76 -2.09
N MET A 40 4.54 20.18 -2.72
CA MET A 40 3.16 20.28 -2.25
C MET A 40 2.99 19.57 -0.89
N VAL A 41 3.55 18.38 -0.72
CA VAL A 41 3.54 17.65 0.56
C VAL A 41 4.29 18.45 1.63
N HIS A 42 5.46 18.96 1.31
CA HIS A 42 6.28 19.81 2.17
C HIS A 42 5.50 21.04 2.64
N ASP A 43 4.89 21.80 1.71
CA ASP A 43 4.10 23.00 2.07
C ASP A 43 2.87 22.64 2.93
N ASN A 44 2.20 21.53 2.65
CA ASN A 44 1.11 21.04 3.50
C ASN A 44 1.57 20.78 4.93
N PHE A 45 2.75 20.18 5.13
CA PHE A 45 3.30 19.91 6.45
C PHE A 45 3.76 21.19 7.14
N ARG A 46 4.45 22.09 6.41
CA ARG A 46 4.82 23.41 6.86
C ARG A 46 3.61 24.20 7.37
N GLN A 47 2.54 24.23 6.61
CA GLN A 47 1.30 24.88 7.00
C GLN A 47 0.59 24.21 8.19
N LEU A 48 0.69 22.89 8.33
CA LEU A 48 0.18 22.18 9.51
C LEU A 48 0.88 22.66 10.78
N ILE A 49 2.19 22.81 10.74
CA ILE A 49 3.01 23.31 11.85
C ILE A 49 2.73 24.79 12.11
N ALA A 50 2.75 25.63 11.09
CA ALA A 50 2.59 27.09 11.21
C ALA A 50 1.20 27.51 11.68
N GLN A 51 0.17 26.70 11.54
CA GLN A 51 -1.17 26.98 12.08
C GLN A 51 -1.24 26.96 13.63
N ASN A 52 -0.32 26.28 14.27
CA ASN A 52 -0.14 26.31 15.71
C ASN A 52 0.80 27.47 16.06
N ARG A 53 0.25 28.67 16.30
CA ARG A 53 1.06 29.87 16.54
C ARG A 53 1.69 29.94 17.92
N ASP A 54 1.23 29.12 18.84
CA ASP A 54 1.71 29.03 20.22
C ASP A 54 1.46 27.62 20.75
N GLY A 55 2.33 27.11 21.62
CA GLY A 55 2.18 25.78 22.20
C GLY A 55 3.34 24.84 21.93
N LYS A 56 3.03 23.53 21.97
CA LYS A 56 3.99 22.45 21.78
C LYS A 56 3.42 21.40 20.81
N ILE A 57 4.31 20.79 20.03
CA ILE A 57 4.02 19.63 19.18
C ILE A 57 4.97 18.52 19.64
N HIS A 58 4.44 17.33 19.84
CA HIS A 58 5.21 16.12 20.11
C HIS A 58 5.02 15.15 18.94
N ALA A 59 6.04 14.92 18.14
CA ALA A 59 6.00 14.01 17.02
C ALA A 59 6.85 12.77 17.32
N LEU A 60 6.28 11.59 17.14
CA LEU A 60 6.93 10.30 17.39
C LEU A 60 6.90 9.46 16.13
N GLN A 61 8.08 9.08 15.64
CA GLN A 61 8.23 7.98 14.71
C GLN A 61 8.64 6.75 15.53
N ILE A 62 7.78 5.74 15.56
CA ILE A 62 8.01 4.53 16.33
C ILE A 62 8.26 3.38 15.36
N ALA A 63 9.43 2.77 15.47
CA ALA A 63 9.75 1.54 14.78
C ALA A 63 9.06 0.37 15.48
N THR A 64 8.19 -0.33 14.77
CA THR A 64 7.49 -1.53 15.27
C THR A 64 8.09 -2.76 14.61
N GLU A 65 8.26 -3.82 15.37
CA GLU A 65 8.69 -5.12 14.86
C GLU A 65 7.46 -6.00 14.63
N ASP A 66 7.32 -6.55 13.42
CA ASP A 66 6.29 -7.53 13.10
C ASP A 66 6.96 -8.87 12.78
N SER A 67 6.67 -9.90 13.57
CA SER A 67 7.20 -11.23 13.35
C SER A 67 6.60 -11.84 12.10
N LEU A 68 7.43 -12.45 11.23
CA LEU A 68 6.96 -13.18 10.05
C LEU A 68 5.99 -14.30 10.42
N ARG A 69 6.18 -14.94 11.57
CA ARG A 69 5.26 -15.97 12.10
C ARG A 69 3.90 -15.38 12.48
N ALA A 70 3.87 -14.15 13.02
CA ALA A 70 2.61 -13.47 13.31
C ALA A 70 1.88 -13.06 12.02
N VAL A 71 2.61 -12.58 11.01
CA VAL A 71 2.07 -12.32 9.65
C VAL A 71 1.47 -13.60 9.06
N GLN A 72 2.18 -14.72 9.16
CA GLN A 72 1.72 -16.03 8.72
C GLN A 72 0.39 -16.42 9.38
N GLU A 73 0.30 -16.33 10.71
CA GLU A 73 -0.92 -16.69 11.44
C GLU A 73 -2.12 -15.79 11.04
N ARG A 74 -1.86 -14.50 10.75
CA ARG A 74 -2.89 -13.61 10.20
C ARG A 74 -3.32 -14.05 8.80
N SER A 75 -2.37 -14.38 7.92
CA SER A 75 -2.63 -14.84 6.56
C SER A 75 -3.46 -16.13 6.55
N LYS A 76 -3.15 -17.10 7.43
CA LYS A 76 -3.89 -18.37 7.56
C LYS A 76 -5.35 -18.19 7.95
N LYS A 77 -5.69 -17.15 8.73
CA LYS A 77 -7.08 -16.87 9.12
C LYS A 77 -7.98 -16.60 7.91
N GLY A 78 -7.42 -16.10 6.81
CA GLY A 78 -8.13 -15.86 5.56
C GLY A 78 -8.28 -17.07 4.65
N ILE A 79 -7.61 -18.20 4.94
CA ILE A 79 -7.60 -19.39 4.08
C ILE A 79 -8.87 -20.20 4.27
N THR A 80 -9.55 -20.51 3.16
CA THR A 80 -10.81 -21.26 3.14
C THR A 80 -10.79 -22.33 2.04
N GLY A 81 -11.85 -23.12 1.93
CA GLY A 81 -12.04 -24.05 0.81
C GLY A 81 -11.34 -25.40 0.96
N ARG A 82 -11.30 -26.15 -0.15
CA ARG A 82 -10.87 -27.55 -0.18
C ARG A 82 -9.36 -27.75 -0.01
N LEU A 83 -8.57 -26.73 -0.38
CA LEU A 83 -7.11 -26.76 -0.34
C LEU A 83 -6.53 -26.20 0.98
N LYS A 84 -7.38 -25.89 1.98
CA LYS A 84 -6.96 -25.20 3.20
C LYS A 84 -5.78 -25.87 3.92
N GLU A 85 -5.77 -27.19 4.05
CA GLU A 85 -4.68 -27.90 4.74
C GLU A 85 -3.36 -27.78 3.97
N ILE A 86 -3.41 -27.94 2.64
CA ILE A 86 -2.25 -27.79 1.76
C ILE A 86 -1.73 -26.34 1.81
N ALA A 87 -2.65 -25.37 1.75
CA ALA A 87 -2.31 -23.95 1.80
C ALA A 87 -1.65 -23.56 3.13
N CYS A 88 -2.20 -24.01 4.26
CA CYS A 88 -1.60 -23.75 5.57
C CYS A 88 -0.19 -24.32 5.67
N LYS A 89 0.01 -25.56 5.22
CA LYS A 89 1.34 -26.20 5.20
C LYS A 89 2.32 -25.42 4.31
N LYS A 90 1.89 -25.03 3.09
CA LYS A 90 2.75 -24.26 2.15
C LYS A 90 3.12 -22.89 2.72
N VAL A 91 2.19 -22.21 3.41
CA VAL A 91 2.46 -20.94 4.09
C VAL A 91 3.43 -21.13 5.26
N ASP A 92 3.35 -22.24 6.01
CA ASP A 92 4.29 -22.57 7.08
C ASP A 92 5.71 -22.77 6.51
N GLU A 93 5.85 -23.61 5.49
CA GLU A 93 7.13 -23.85 4.81
C GLU A 93 7.72 -22.57 4.21
N GLN A 94 6.88 -21.73 3.60
CA GLN A 94 7.28 -20.42 3.05
C GLN A 94 7.81 -19.49 4.15
N THR A 95 7.17 -19.47 5.30
CA THR A 95 7.59 -18.62 6.41
C THR A 95 8.91 -19.06 7.00
N GLU A 96 9.11 -20.39 7.19
CA GLU A 96 10.40 -20.89 7.67
C GLU A 96 11.54 -20.53 6.70
N ALA A 97 11.33 -20.70 5.40
CA ALA A 97 12.32 -20.32 4.39
C ALA A 97 12.60 -18.80 4.40
N LEU A 98 11.58 -17.96 4.58
CA LEU A 98 11.77 -16.51 4.68
C LEU A 98 12.50 -16.13 5.98
N VAL A 99 12.20 -16.78 7.11
CA VAL A 99 12.90 -16.56 8.38
C VAL A 99 14.39 -16.92 8.27
N GLU A 100 14.71 -18.00 7.57
CA GLU A 100 16.11 -18.38 7.29
C GLU A 100 16.85 -17.35 6.42
N MET A 101 16.14 -16.74 5.46
CA MET A 101 16.74 -15.79 4.51
C MET A 101 16.95 -14.39 5.09
N ILE A 102 15.96 -13.86 5.82
CA ILE A 102 15.90 -12.43 6.19
C ILE A 102 15.74 -12.20 7.70
N GLY A 103 15.66 -13.26 8.51
CA GLY A 103 15.40 -13.16 9.95
C GLY A 103 13.92 -13.16 10.29
N GLU A 104 13.62 -13.21 11.60
CA GLU A 104 12.24 -13.40 12.08
C GLU A 104 11.39 -12.15 12.03
N ASN A 105 12.00 -10.97 12.21
CA ASN A 105 11.26 -9.72 12.37
C ASN A 105 11.47 -8.76 11.21
N GLN A 106 10.40 -8.11 10.80
CA GLN A 106 10.41 -6.98 9.87
C GLN A 106 10.12 -5.69 10.63
N ILE A 107 10.76 -4.60 10.20
CA ILE A 107 10.57 -3.29 10.78
C ILE A 107 9.53 -2.52 9.98
N ASP A 108 8.54 -1.96 10.68
CA ASP A 108 7.61 -0.99 10.13
C ASP A 108 7.62 0.30 10.97
N TYR A 109 7.15 1.41 10.40
CA TYR A 109 7.18 2.70 11.08
C TYR A 109 5.77 3.25 11.23
N ARG A 110 5.48 3.78 12.43
CA ARG A 110 4.24 4.46 12.74
C ARG A 110 4.52 5.88 13.19
N PHE A 111 3.63 6.79 12.84
CA PHE A 111 3.83 8.22 13.02
C PHE A 111 2.73 8.80 13.90
N PHE A 112 3.11 9.33 15.06
CA PHE A 112 2.16 9.89 16.01
C PHE A 112 2.44 11.38 16.21
N LEU A 113 1.38 12.18 16.27
CA LEU A 113 1.45 13.63 16.51
C LEU A 113 0.58 14.01 17.71
N GLY A 114 1.22 14.60 18.72
CA GLY A 114 0.57 15.19 19.87
C GLY A 114 0.60 16.73 19.79
N PHE A 115 -0.53 17.37 19.90
CA PHE A 115 -0.65 18.82 19.91
C PHE A 115 -1.13 19.30 21.27
N LYS A 116 -0.38 20.23 21.89
CA LYS A 116 -0.84 20.88 23.11
C LYS A 116 -2.07 21.73 22.81
N LEU A 117 -3.13 21.52 23.56
CA LEU A 117 -4.35 22.30 23.49
C LEU A 117 -4.24 23.54 24.41
N LEU A 118 -4.48 24.72 23.83
CA LEU A 118 -4.39 25.98 24.52
C LEU A 118 -5.80 26.44 24.94
N VAL A 119 -6.01 26.70 26.19
CA VAL A 119 -7.24 27.32 26.70
C VAL A 119 -7.11 28.83 26.57
N ASN A 120 -7.95 29.48 25.77
CA ASN A 120 -8.00 30.93 25.71
C ASN A 120 -8.54 31.45 27.06
N GLU A 121 -7.72 32.18 27.79
CA GLU A 121 -8.09 32.77 29.09
C GLU A 121 -9.23 33.82 28.98
N GLU A 122 -9.53 34.35 27.80
CA GLU A 122 -10.57 35.36 27.58
C GLU A 122 -12.01 34.86 27.71
N GLU A 123 -12.27 33.56 27.76
CA GLU A 123 -13.60 32.99 28.05
C GLU A 123 -13.87 32.74 29.53
N ILE A 124 -13.04 33.24 30.44
CA ILE A 124 -13.24 33.16 31.87
C ILE A 124 -14.23 34.26 32.32
N ASN A 125 -15.48 33.98 32.09
CA ASN A 125 -16.58 34.82 32.58
C ASN A 125 -16.58 34.84 34.14
N LEU A 126 -16.81 35.99 34.76
CA LEU A 126 -16.83 36.22 36.22
C LEU A 126 -17.65 35.19 37.05
N LYS A 127 -18.63 34.50 36.39
CA LYS A 127 -19.34 33.35 36.97
C LYS A 127 -18.50 32.08 37.08
N SER A 128 -17.51 31.91 36.21
CA SER A 128 -16.60 30.75 36.27
C SER A 128 -15.45 31.00 37.27
N MET A 129 -15.05 32.25 37.51
CA MET A 129 -14.05 32.58 38.53
C MET A 129 -14.48 32.21 39.94
N LYS A 130 -15.77 32.41 40.31
CA LYS A 130 -16.30 31.97 41.64
C LYS A 130 -16.35 30.44 41.75
N LYS A 131 -16.63 29.73 40.67
CA LYS A 131 -16.57 28.27 40.61
C LYS A 131 -15.11 27.76 40.56
N SER A 132 -14.23 28.46 39.85
CA SER A 132 -12.80 28.14 39.77
C SER A 132 -12.08 28.37 41.10
N ALA A 133 -12.39 29.44 41.87
CA ALA A 133 -11.81 29.66 43.19
C ALA A 133 -12.23 28.58 44.20
N ALA A 134 -13.50 28.12 44.16
CA ALA A 134 -13.94 26.98 44.96
C ALA A 134 -13.32 25.66 44.50
N MET A 135 -13.08 25.50 43.19
CA MET A 135 -12.34 24.35 42.60
C MET A 135 -10.86 24.40 42.99
N THR A 136 -10.18 25.56 42.92
CA THR A 136 -8.77 25.70 43.30
C THR A 136 -8.55 25.34 44.78
N PHE A 137 -9.51 25.64 45.67
CA PHE A 137 -9.44 25.23 47.07
C PHE A 137 -9.69 23.72 47.23
N THR A 138 -10.61 23.16 46.46
CA THR A 138 -10.87 21.71 46.41
C THR A 138 -9.68 20.98 45.79
N ASP A 139 -9.08 21.53 44.71
CA ASP A 139 -7.88 20.97 44.05
C ASP A 139 -6.65 21.03 44.98
N PHE A 140 -6.50 22.09 45.79
CA PHE A 140 -5.48 22.19 46.82
C PHE A 140 -5.67 21.15 47.93
N ILE A 141 -6.87 20.94 48.39
CA ILE A 141 -7.17 19.88 49.38
C ILE A 141 -6.95 18.51 48.76
N TYR A 142 -7.27 18.31 47.47
CA TYR A 142 -7.00 17.07 46.73
C TYR A 142 -5.48 16.87 46.52
N GLU A 143 -4.71 17.90 46.19
CA GLU A 143 -3.25 17.81 46.07
C GLU A 143 -2.58 17.46 47.42
N VAL A 144 -3.07 18.03 48.53
CA VAL A 144 -2.60 17.70 49.86
C VAL A 144 -3.01 16.29 50.26
N ASN A 145 -4.24 15.86 49.99
CA ASN A 145 -4.66 14.47 50.19
C ASN A 145 -3.94 13.48 49.23
N HIS A 146 -3.61 13.92 48.02
CA HIS A 146 -2.85 13.13 47.05
C HIS A 146 -1.39 12.86 47.49
N LYS A 147 -0.75 13.86 48.13
CA LYS A 147 0.58 13.70 48.72
C LYS A 147 0.55 12.80 49.97
N LEU A 148 -0.58 12.67 50.63
CA LEU A 148 -0.77 11.88 51.85
C LEU A 148 -1.33 10.47 51.61
N MET A 149 -2.18 10.27 50.60
CA MET A 149 -2.90 9.01 50.39
C MET A 149 -2.65 8.29 49.06
N GLY A 150 -1.80 8.82 48.17
CA GLY A 150 -1.42 8.22 46.87
C GLY A 150 -2.60 7.63 46.03
N ASP A 151 -2.65 7.89 44.76
CA ASP A 151 -3.38 7.12 43.75
C ASP A 151 -4.78 7.51 43.27
N PHE A 152 -5.35 8.68 43.63
CA PHE A 152 -6.59 9.14 43.03
C PHE A 152 -6.37 10.43 42.21
N VAL A 153 -6.71 10.37 40.94
CA VAL A 153 -6.73 11.54 40.05
C VAL A 153 -8.20 11.90 39.78
N SER A 154 -8.65 13.07 40.23
CA SER A 154 -9.96 13.60 39.87
C SER A 154 -9.79 14.64 38.75
N MET A 155 -10.54 14.47 37.66
CA MET A 155 -10.72 15.48 36.63
C MET A 155 -12.18 15.83 36.55
N SER A 156 -12.49 17.13 36.43
CA SER A 156 -13.88 17.59 36.30
C SER A 156 -14.39 17.27 34.89
N ASN A 157 -15.62 16.74 34.78
CA ASN A 157 -16.27 16.53 33.51
C ASN A 157 -16.37 17.78 32.64
N ASP A 158 -16.50 18.97 33.28
CA ASP A 158 -16.55 20.26 32.58
C ASP A 158 -15.19 20.64 31.98
N GLU A 159 -14.09 20.27 32.65
CA GLU A 159 -12.73 20.51 32.19
C GLU A 159 -12.41 19.62 31.00
N VAL A 160 -12.64 18.31 31.11
CA VAL A 160 -12.48 17.37 30.00
C VAL A 160 -13.38 17.80 28.82
N GLY A 161 -14.62 18.21 29.07
CA GLY A 161 -15.56 18.68 28.06
C GLY A 161 -15.08 19.90 27.26
N ARG A 162 -14.31 20.82 27.90
CA ARG A 162 -13.69 21.95 27.19
C ARG A 162 -12.60 21.48 26.25
N PHE A 163 -11.68 20.65 26.71
CA PHE A 163 -10.59 20.10 25.85
C PHE A 163 -11.13 19.24 24.71
N MET A 164 -12.20 18.48 24.90
CA MET A 164 -12.87 17.74 23.83
C MET A 164 -13.45 18.64 22.73
N LYS A 165 -13.94 19.84 23.07
CA LYS A 165 -14.40 20.83 22.09
C LYS A 165 -13.22 21.39 21.27
N MET A 166 -12.14 21.70 21.96
CA MET A 166 -10.92 22.21 21.31
C MET A 166 -10.28 21.15 20.40
N GLU A 167 -10.26 19.91 20.86
CA GLU A 167 -9.77 18.78 20.08
C GLU A 167 -10.55 18.63 18.77
N LYS A 168 -11.89 18.71 18.79
CA LYS A 168 -12.71 18.65 17.58
C LYS A 168 -12.40 19.78 16.59
N LEU A 169 -12.05 20.97 17.07
CA LEU A 169 -11.63 22.07 16.21
C LEU A 169 -10.27 21.83 15.60
N LEU A 170 -9.33 21.28 16.39
CA LEU A 170 -8.00 20.88 15.90
C LEU A 170 -8.12 19.79 14.86
N GLU A 171 -8.86 18.72 15.13
CA GLU A 171 -9.09 17.62 14.19
C GLU A 171 -9.56 18.10 12.81
N ARG A 172 -10.54 19.01 12.79
CA ARG A 172 -11.03 19.61 11.55
C ARG A 172 -9.96 20.41 10.78
N LYS A 173 -8.99 20.98 11.48
CA LYS A 173 -7.89 21.71 10.83
C LYS A 173 -6.86 20.76 10.24
N ILE A 174 -6.39 19.78 11.02
CA ILE A 174 -5.35 18.85 10.59
C ILE A 174 -5.84 17.89 9.49
N SER A 175 -7.10 17.43 9.58
CA SER A 175 -7.69 16.48 8.62
C SER A 175 -7.95 17.07 7.22
N ARG A 176 -7.72 18.37 7.01
CA ARG A 176 -7.80 18.99 5.67
C ARG A 176 -6.61 18.69 4.78
N ARG A 177 -5.46 18.36 5.37
CA ARG A 177 -4.18 18.20 4.66
C ARG A 177 -3.69 16.77 4.64
N PHE A 178 -3.84 16.06 5.77
CA PHE A 178 -3.42 14.68 5.95
C PHE A 178 -4.54 13.86 6.57
N GLN A 179 -4.48 12.55 6.39
CA GLN A 179 -5.38 11.64 7.07
C GLN A 179 -4.83 11.33 8.46
N PHE A 180 -5.69 11.52 9.47
CA PHE A 180 -5.36 11.23 10.87
C PHE A 180 -6.40 10.31 11.50
N ARG A 181 -5.93 9.49 12.43
CA ARG A 181 -6.75 8.68 13.33
C ARG A 181 -6.49 9.11 14.77
N ARG A 182 -7.53 9.28 15.57
CA ARG A 182 -7.38 9.49 17.00
C ARG A 182 -6.76 8.25 17.65
N LEU A 183 -5.83 8.44 18.57
CA LEU A 183 -5.31 7.35 19.38
C LEU A 183 -6.40 6.86 20.34
N ASP A 184 -6.42 5.55 20.55
CA ASP A 184 -7.24 4.92 21.56
C ASP A 184 -6.39 4.37 22.72
N LYS A 185 -7.01 3.65 23.65
CA LYS A 185 -6.34 3.07 24.81
C LYS A 185 -5.29 2.01 24.45
N ASN A 186 -5.56 1.24 23.42
CA ASN A 186 -4.61 0.22 22.93
C ASN A 186 -3.37 0.89 22.37
N ASP A 187 -3.54 1.98 21.63
CA ASP A 187 -2.44 2.76 21.10
C ASP A 187 -1.52 3.27 22.21
N PHE A 188 -2.08 3.86 23.24
CA PHE A 188 -1.28 4.34 24.39
C PHE A 188 -0.65 3.20 25.18
N GLY A 189 -1.36 2.09 25.36
CA GLY A 189 -0.80 0.89 25.98
C GLY A 189 0.42 0.39 25.22
N TYR A 190 0.27 0.25 23.90
CA TYR A 190 1.38 -0.18 23.02
C TYR A 190 2.57 0.78 23.07
N LEU A 191 2.33 2.10 22.91
CA LEU A 191 3.39 3.09 22.95
C LEU A 191 4.18 3.05 24.25
N LEU A 192 3.49 3.00 25.40
CA LEU A 192 4.14 2.95 26.70
C LEU A 192 4.94 1.64 26.87
N GLU A 193 4.36 0.51 26.47
CA GLU A 193 5.05 -0.77 26.56
C GLU A 193 6.28 -0.83 25.66
N HIS A 194 6.20 -0.26 24.47
CA HIS A 194 7.32 -0.16 23.54
C HIS A 194 8.45 0.75 24.07
N ILE A 195 8.09 1.90 24.67
CA ILE A 195 9.05 2.83 25.25
C ILE A 195 9.76 2.21 26.46
N TYR A 196 9.03 1.50 27.33
CA TYR A 196 9.54 0.86 28.55
C TYR A 196 10.02 -0.58 28.35
N GLY A 197 10.27 -0.99 27.13
CA GLY A 197 10.79 -2.31 26.75
C GLY A 197 10.64 -2.49 25.25
N ASN A 198 10.57 -3.70 24.78
CA ASN A 198 10.05 -4.02 23.45
C ASN A 198 8.84 -4.90 23.65
N THR A 199 7.75 -4.65 22.92
CA THR A 199 6.52 -5.42 23.09
C THR A 199 6.68 -6.87 22.61
N GLY A 200 7.57 -7.11 21.65
CA GLY A 200 7.72 -8.41 20.98
C GLY A 200 6.45 -8.86 20.25
N VAL A 201 5.42 -8.00 20.23
CA VAL A 201 4.13 -8.26 19.61
C VAL A 201 3.87 -7.21 18.55
N ALA A 202 3.39 -7.63 17.38
CA ALA A 202 2.99 -6.72 16.33
C ALA A 202 1.91 -5.76 16.83
N TYR A 203 1.95 -4.53 16.35
CA TYR A 203 0.96 -3.53 16.73
C TYR A 203 -0.47 -3.97 16.38
N SER A 204 -0.69 -4.62 15.25
CA SER A 204 -1.99 -5.12 14.81
C SER A 204 -2.59 -6.18 15.75
N ASP A 205 -1.74 -6.94 16.44
CA ASP A 205 -2.13 -8.03 17.32
C ASP A 205 -2.16 -7.62 18.79
N TYR A 206 -1.71 -6.39 19.08
CA TYR A 206 -1.70 -5.86 20.43
C TYR A 206 -3.10 -5.49 20.91
N SER A 207 -3.46 -6.03 22.06
CA SER A 207 -4.72 -5.71 22.76
C SER A 207 -4.42 -5.43 24.21
N TYR A 208 -4.72 -4.21 24.62
CA TYR A 208 -4.58 -3.79 26.00
C TYR A 208 -5.92 -3.32 26.57
N ASP A 209 -6.52 -4.13 27.40
CA ASP A 209 -7.75 -3.80 28.10
C ASP A 209 -7.40 -2.99 29.36
N LEU A 210 -7.52 -1.68 29.24
CA LEU A 210 -7.40 -0.78 30.40
C LEU A 210 -8.74 -0.83 31.18
N PRO A 211 -8.82 -1.52 32.33
CA PRO A 211 -10.05 -1.59 33.10
C PRO A 211 -10.37 -0.22 33.72
N VAL A 212 -11.28 0.49 33.10
CA VAL A 212 -11.80 1.76 33.64
C VAL A 212 -12.93 1.44 34.62
N LYS A 213 -12.68 1.40 35.92
CA LYS A 213 -13.73 1.38 36.92
C LYS A 213 -14.33 2.81 37.06
N LYS A 214 -15.50 3.02 36.46
CA LYS A 214 -16.31 4.21 36.72
C LYS A 214 -16.91 4.08 38.13
N LEU A 215 -16.47 4.90 39.08
CA LEU A 215 -17.12 5.05 40.37
C LEU A 215 -18.36 5.94 40.20
N LYS A 216 -19.47 5.61 40.85
CA LYS A 216 -20.81 6.22 40.68
C LYS A 216 -20.95 7.72 41.05
N ARG A 217 -19.88 8.36 41.53
CA ARG A 217 -19.85 9.80 41.82
C ARG A 217 -18.49 10.34 41.33
N GLU A 218 -18.52 11.15 40.29
CA GLU A 218 -17.39 11.81 39.66
C GLU A 218 -16.31 10.84 39.13
N THR A 219 -15.82 11.03 37.92
CA THR A 219 -14.92 10.12 37.20
C THR A 219 -13.57 10.06 37.90
N LEU A 220 -13.43 9.21 38.91
CA LEU A 220 -12.13 8.87 39.50
C LEU A 220 -11.50 7.77 38.66
N VAL A 221 -10.44 8.08 37.95
CA VAL A 221 -9.65 7.12 37.23
C VAL A 221 -8.45 6.73 38.05
N LYS A 222 -8.31 5.44 38.33
CA LYS A 222 -7.18 4.94 39.08
C LYS A 222 -5.93 4.86 38.17
N ARG A 223 -4.84 5.44 38.63
CA ARG A 223 -3.56 5.59 37.92
C ARG A 223 -2.85 4.29 37.59
N TYR A 224 -3.16 3.19 38.25
CA TYR A 224 -2.50 1.91 37.99
C TYR A 224 -2.88 1.26 36.66
N ASP A 225 -3.86 1.81 35.93
CA ASP A 225 -4.16 1.37 34.57
C ASP A 225 -2.97 1.57 33.60
N LEU A 226 -2.03 2.45 33.94
CA LEU A 226 -0.79 2.68 33.18
C LEU A 226 0.45 1.99 33.80
N ILE A 227 0.31 1.36 34.96
CA ILE A 227 1.45 0.72 35.64
C ILE A 227 1.91 -0.54 34.88
N ARG A 228 0.96 -1.33 34.36
CA ARG A 228 1.31 -2.57 33.65
C ARG A 228 2.21 -2.36 32.46
N PRO A 229 1.91 -1.47 31.51
CA PRO A 229 2.79 -1.20 30.36
C PRO A 229 4.13 -0.57 30.74
N THR A 230 4.20 0.15 31.88
CA THR A 230 5.41 0.82 32.33
C THR A 230 6.18 0.07 33.42
N ARG A 231 5.72 -1.14 33.80
CA ARG A 231 6.36 -1.94 34.83
C ARG A 231 7.65 -2.56 34.31
N CYS A 232 8.77 -1.97 34.70
CA CYS A 232 10.12 -2.45 34.40
C CYS A 232 11.10 -1.95 35.47
N MET A 233 12.29 -2.51 35.49
CA MET A 233 13.44 -1.96 36.18
C MET A 233 14.34 -1.26 35.17
N ILE A 234 14.70 -0.01 35.44
CA ILE A 234 15.61 0.78 34.59
C ILE A 234 16.87 1.01 35.36
N GLU A 235 17.98 0.53 34.83
CA GLU A 235 19.34 0.81 35.30
C GLU A 235 19.97 1.81 34.36
N GLU A 236 20.30 2.99 34.87
CA GLU A 236 20.98 4.02 34.10
C GLU A 236 22.48 3.81 34.10
N ASN A 237 23.05 3.67 32.92
CA ASN A 237 24.48 3.68 32.68
C ASN A 237 24.87 4.96 31.94
N GLN A 238 26.15 5.28 31.93
CA GLN A 238 26.67 6.54 31.42
C GLN A 238 26.23 6.88 29.99
N ARG A 239 26.02 5.86 29.12
CA ARG A 239 25.68 6.04 27.70
C ARG A 239 24.57 5.14 27.21
N TYR A 240 23.88 4.41 28.10
CA TYR A 240 22.75 3.57 27.77
C TYR A 240 21.88 3.31 29.00
N LEU A 241 20.63 2.89 28.75
CA LEU A 241 19.77 2.33 29.79
C LEU A 241 19.68 0.83 29.60
N LYS A 242 19.69 0.09 30.70
CA LYS A 242 19.30 -1.31 30.73
C LYS A 242 17.89 -1.39 31.30
N ILE A 243 16.96 -1.89 30.52
CA ILE A 243 15.55 -2.02 30.86
C ILE A 243 15.24 -3.51 31.03
N GLU A 244 14.85 -3.91 32.25
CA GLU A 244 14.51 -5.30 32.58
C GLU A 244 13.01 -5.43 32.82
N ARG A 245 12.36 -6.33 32.07
CA ARG A 245 11.01 -6.82 32.29
C ARG A 245 11.06 -8.29 32.69
N GLU A 246 9.90 -8.87 33.07
CA GLU A 246 9.84 -10.25 33.59
C GLU A 246 10.51 -11.28 32.65
N ASP A 247 10.37 -11.10 31.32
CA ASP A 247 10.81 -12.06 30.31
C ASP A 247 11.89 -11.51 29.35
N GLN A 248 12.33 -10.25 29.50
CA GLN A 248 13.21 -9.62 28.52
C GLN A 248 14.10 -8.55 29.13
N THR A 249 15.37 -8.54 28.71
CA THR A 249 16.30 -7.43 28.94
C THR A 249 16.54 -6.69 27.62
N THR A 250 16.38 -5.37 27.64
CA THR A 250 16.62 -4.49 26.49
C THR A 250 17.65 -3.44 26.85
N TYR A 251 18.65 -3.24 26.02
CA TYR A 251 19.63 -2.17 26.12
C TYR A 251 19.24 -1.05 25.15
N VAL A 252 19.18 0.20 25.64
CA VAL A 252 18.71 1.34 24.87
C VAL A 252 19.67 2.49 24.94
N ALA A 253 20.04 3.06 23.81
CA ALA A 253 20.85 4.26 23.71
C ALA A 253 20.05 5.40 23.08
N TYR A 254 20.37 6.63 23.44
CA TYR A 254 19.77 7.83 22.89
C TYR A 254 20.82 8.72 22.26
N PHE A 255 20.47 9.27 21.09
CA PHE A 255 21.25 10.31 20.42
C PHE A 255 20.45 11.59 20.29
N THR A 256 21.16 12.70 20.19
CA THR A 256 20.60 14.01 19.86
C THR A 256 21.42 14.65 18.75
N ILE A 257 20.88 15.68 18.08
CA ILE A 257 21.63 16.47 17.11
C ILE A 257 22.58 17.41 17.87
N ASN A 258 23.87 17.28 17.57
CA ASN A 258 24.89 18.20 18.06
C ASN A 258 25.02 19.41 17.13
N ASN A 259 25.17 19.15 15.83
CA ASN A 259 25.31 20.19 14.80
C ASN A 259 24.85 19.68 13.45
N ILE A 260 24.41 20.59 12.60
CA ILE A 260 24.09 20.35 11.20
C ILE A 260 25.12 21.12 10.38
N VAL A 261 25.87 20.41 9.52
CA VAL A 261 26.95 20.98 8.73
C VAL A 261 26.38 21.40 7.36
N GLY A 262 26.32 22.70 7.10
CA GLY A 262 25.74 23.24 5.88
C GLY A 262 24.20 23.30 5.93
N GLU A 263 23.57 23.28 4.78
CA GLU A 263 22.12 23.31 4.61
C GLU A 263 21.60 21.89 4.30
N LEU A 264 20.43 21.57 4.81
CA LEU A 264 19.69 20.37 4.41
C LEU A 264 18.76 20.75 3.26
N ASP A 265 19.21 20.45 2.05
CA ASP A 265 18.47 20.78 0.82
C ASP A 265 17.22 19.90 0.70
N PHE A 266 16.08 20.52 0.50
CA PHE A 266 14.87 19.82 0.15
C PHE A 266 14.53 20.02 -1.35
N PRO A 267 14.16 18.98 -2.11
CA PRO A 267 14.15 17.56 -1.72
C PRO A 267 15.57 16.98 -1.72
N SER A 268 15.82 15.97 -0.90
CA SER A 268 16.99 15.07 -0.76
C SER A 268 17.48 14.94 0.69
N SER A 269 16.80 15.61 1.62
CA SER A 269 17.13 15.60 3.07
C SER A 269 16.04 15.00 3.94
N GLU A 270 15.14 14.22 3.35
CA GLU A 270 13.99 13.62 4.03
C GLU A 270 14.42 12.45 4.92
N ILE A 271 14.96 12.76 6.10
CA ILE A 271 15.56 11.80 7.04
C ILE A 271 14.61 10.64 7.35
N PHE A 272 13.32 10.93 7.62
CA PHE A 272 12.34 9.90 7.97
C PHE A 272 12.02 8.94 6.82
N TYR A 273 12.23 9.36 5.60
CA TYR A 273 12.06 8.52 4.41
C TYR A 273 13.28 7.63 4.21
N TYR A 274 14.50 8.19 4.25
CA TYR A 274 15.73 7.44 4.01
C TYR A 274 16.08 6.47 5.14
N GLN A 275 15.69 6.74 6.38
CA GLN A 275 15.84 5.80 7.49
C GLN A 275 15.19 4.44 7.20
N GLN A 276 14.10 4.41 6.43
CA GLN A 276 13.38 3.17 6.11
C GLN A 276 14.13 2.28 5.12
N GLN A 277 15.03 2.85 4.35
CA GLN A 277 15.92 2.12 3.43
C GLN A 277 17.15 1.58 4.15
N GLN A 278 17.63 2.33 5.12
CA GLN A 278 18.95 2.07 5.74
C GLN A 278 18.88 1.04 6.86
N PHE A 279 17.87 1.12 7.74
CA PHE A 279 17.89 0.33 8.97
C PHE A 279 17.04 -0.93 8.87
N THR A 280 17.66 -2.08 9.14
CA THR A 280 17.02 -3.40 9.31
C THR A 280 16.68 -3.71 10.77
N PHE A 281 16.92 -2.76 11.69
CA PHE A 281 16.64 -2.85 13.13
C PHE A 281 15.85 -1.63 13.59
N PRO A 282 15.15 -1.70 14.75
CA PRO A 282 14.27 -0.63 15.19
C PRO A 282 15.03 0.62 15.60
N VAL A 283 14.79 1.72 14.88
CA VAL A 283 15.24 3.07 15.20
C VAL A 283 14.00 3.96 15.34
N SER A 284 13.74 4.46 16.54
CA SER A 284 12.59 5.36 16.78
C SER A 284 13.07 6.78 17.04
N THR A 285 12.26 7.76 16.67
CA THR A 285 12.59 9.19 16.83
C THR A 285 11.50 9.93 17.55
N SER A 286 11.88 10.77 18.51
CA SER A 286 11.00 11.73 19.19
C SER A 286 11.42 13.15 18.85
N MET A 287 10.47 13.98 18.41
CA MET A 287 10.64 15.41 18.23
C MET A 287 9.72 16.15 19.21
N ASN A 288 10.33 16.87 20.14
CA ASN A 288 9.61 17.80 20.99
C ASN A 288 9.83 19.22 20.48
N VAL A 289 8.76 19.83 19.94
CA VAL A 289 8.81 21.14 19.30
C VAL A 289 8.05 22.16 20.14
N GLU A 290 8.75 23.18 20.62
CA GLU A 290 8.18 24.32 21.31
C GLU A 290 8.11 25.51 20.35
N ILE A 291 6.92 26.09 20.22
CA ILE A 291 6.69 27.20 19.28
C ILE A 291 7.04 28.52 19.95
N VAL A 292 7.95 29.26 19.35
CA VAL A 292 8.36 30.60 19.80
C VAL A 292 7.70 31.62 18.88
N THR A 293 6.82 32.44 19.44
CA THR A 293 6.14 33.48 18.65
C THR A 293 7.13 34.39 17.92
N ASN A 294 6.81 34.83 16.72
CA ASN A 294 7.66 35.66 15.88
C ASN A 294 8.32 36.84 16.64
N LYS A 295 7.53 37.57 17.46
CA LYS A 295 8.04 38.68 18.28
C LYS A 295 9.15 38.25 19.24
N LYS A 296 8.97 37.11 19.94
CA LYS A 296 9.98 36.56 20.86
C LYS A 296 11.19 36.04 20.08
N ALA A 297 10.95 35.37 18.95
CA ALA A 297 12.00 34.86 18.07
C ALA A 297 12.92 35.99 17.58
N LEU A 298 12.35 37.04 17.01
CA LEU A 298 13.12 38.22 16.56
C LEU A 298 13.93 38.85 17.68
N THR A 299 13.37 38.92 18.90
CA THR A 299 14.13 39.43 20.05
C THR A 299 15.31 38.54 20.41
N THR A 300 15.12 37.21 20.40
CA THR A 300 16.21 36.24 20.67
C THR A 300 17.29 36.29 19.62
N VAL A 301 16.91 36.29 18.35
CA VAL A 301 17.86 36.38 17.21
C VAL A 301 18.67 37.67 17.23
N ARG A 302 18.02 38.81 17.49
CA ARG A 302 18.69 40.12 17.61
C ARG A 302 19.65 40.17 18.80
N ASN A 303 19.31 39.58 19.92
CA ASN A 303 20.21 39.47 21.06
C ASN A 303 21.44 38.62 20.72
N LYS A 304 21.22 37.46 20.05
CA LYS A 304 22.34 36.60 19.61
C LYS A 304 23.24 37.29 18.58
N LYS A 305 22.67 38.01 17.64
CA LYS A 305 23.37 38.84 16.68
C LYS A 305 24.27 39.90 17.36
N LYS A 306 23.74 40.53 18.42
CA LYS A 306 24.53 41.49 19.20
C LYS A 306 25.70 40.81 19.92
N GLU A 307 25.46 39.66 20.56
CA GLU A 307 26.51 38.88 21.21
C GLU A 307 27.64 38.49 20.23
N LEU A 308 27.26 37.97 19.03
CA LEU A 308 28.25 37.57 18.01
C LEU A 308 29.02 38.78 17.48
N LYS A 309 28.37 39.94 17.29
CA LYS A 309 29.05 41.18 16.91
C LYS A 309 30.00 41.69 17.98
N ASP A 310 29.65 41.54 19.26
CA ASP A 310 30.51 41.91 20.35
C ASP A 310 31.77 40.99 20.40
N LEU A 311 31.62 39.69 20.12
CA LEU A 311 32.74 38.74 19.96
C LEU A 311 33.66 39.10 18.79
N ASP A 312 33.08 39.43 17.62
CA ASP A 312 33.83 39.89 16.45
C ASP A 312 34.60 41.17 16.70
N ASN A 313 33.97 42.15 17.33
CA ASN A 313 34.65 43.40 17.73
C ASN A 313 35.79 43.18 18.71
N HIS A 314 35.61 42.32 19.71
CA HIS A 314 36.64 41.98 20.67
C HIS A 314 37.83 41.27 20.02
N ALA A 315 37.61 40.36 19.06
CA ALA A 315 38.69 39.73 18.30
C ALA A 315 39.49 40.78 17.51
N TRP A 316 38.78 41.70 16.84
CA TRP A 316 39.39 42.78 16.08
C TRP A 316 40.17 43.76 16.97
N GLU A 317 39.62 44.19 18.14
CA GLU A 317 40.30 45.04 19.12
C GLU A 317 41.59 44.37 19.72
N ALA A 318 41.56 43.04 19.84
CA ALA A 318 42.74 42.25 20.29
C ALA A 318 43.81 42.04 19.20
N GLY A 319 43.56 42.52 17.98
CA GLY A 319 44.44 42.32 16.82
C GLY A 319 44.43 40.89 16.27
N ASN A 320 43.43 40.09 16.59
CA ASN A 320 43.26 38.75 16.08
C ASN A 320 42.22 38.72 14.93
N GLU A 321 42.37 37.76 14.03
CA GLU A 321 41.33 37.46 13.06
C GLU A 321 40.16 36.82 13.77
N THR A 322 38.92 37.19 13.39
CA THR A 322 37.71 36.57 13.90
C THR A 322 37.68 35.10 13.46
N GLU A 323 37.36 34.18 14.38
CA GLU A 323 37.19 32.77 14.04
C GLU A 323 36.11 32.61 12.94
N ASN A 324 36.36 31.77 11.93
CA ASN A 324 35.41 31.48 10.85
C ASN A 324 34.03 31.09 11.36
N ASN A 325 33.96 30.33 12.46
CA ASN A 325 32.71 29.93 13.09
C ASN A 325 31.83 31.11 13.54
N VAL A 326 32.44 32.22 13.96
CA VAL A 326 31.72 33.46 14.38
C VAL A 326 31.17 34.18 13.15
N ILE A 327 31.95 34.20 12.06
CA ILE A 327 31.55 34.83 10.79
C ILE A 327 30.36 34.07 10.19
N GLU A 328 30.46 32.75 10.07
CA GLU A 328 29.36 31.86 9.60
C GLU A 328 28.11 31.99 10.47
N ALA A 329 28.27 32.05 11.79
CA ALA A 329 27.17 32.25 12.73
C ALA A 329 26.50 33.64 12.55
N LEU A 330 27.28 34.70 12.24
CA LEU A 330 26.73 36.03 11.96
C LEU A 330 25.92 36.06 10.67
N ASP A 331 26.39 35.39 9.64
CA ASP A 331 25.69 35.30 8.36
C ASP A 331 24.37 34.51 8.52
N SER A 332 24.39 33.37 9.17
CA SER A 332 23.20 32.55 9.47
C SER A 332 22.17 33.29 10.33
N VAL A 333 22.60 34.05 11.33
CA VAL A 333 21.72 34.87 12.18
C VAL A 333 21.12 36.06 11.39
N ASN A 334 21.87 36.68 10.45
CA ASN A 334 21.36 37.71 9.59
C ASN A 334 20.28 37.22 8.64
N GLU A 335 20.52 36.08 8.03
CA GLU A 335 19.56 35.41 7.16
C GLU A 335 18.29 35.03 7.93
N LEU A 336 18.41 34.38 9.10
CA LEU A 336 17.28 34.01 9.95
C LEU A 336 16.48 35.24 10.41
N GLU A 337 17.14 36.36 10.77
CA GLU A 337 16.47 37.62 11.09
C GLU A 337 15.63 38.13 9.91
N THR A 338 16.22 38.11 8.72
CA THR A 338 15.57 38.57 7.49
C THR A 338 14.35 37.70 7.17
N ASN A 339 14.53 36.40 7.22
CA ASN A 339 13.45 35.43 6.96
C ASN A 339 12.30 35.58 7.95
N LEU A 340 12.56 35.68 9.25
CA LEU A 340 11.53 35.87 10.29
C LEU A 340 10.84 37.24 10.16
N ASP A 341 11.54 38.30 9.75
CA ASP A 341 10.93 39.61 9.57
C ASP A 341 10.04 39.69 8.32
N GLN A 342 10.39 38.97 7.26
CA GLN A 342 9.62 38.91 6.02
C GLN A 342 8.42 37.97 6.14
N SER A 343 8.63 36.73 6.59
CA SER A 343 7.56 35.68 6.66
C SER A 343 6.57 35.91 7.77
N LYS A 344 6.97 36.63 8.86
CA LYS A 344 6.21 36.75 10.10
C LYS A 344 5.87 35.39 10.74
N GLU A 345 6.57 34.34 10.38
CA GLU A 345 6.40 33.00 10.96
C GLU A 345 7.01 32.89 12.37
N SER A 346 6.60 31.86 13.09
CA SER A 346 7.18 31.49 14.38
C SER A 346 8.52 30.78 14.16
N MET A 347 9.41 30.85 15.14
CA MET A 347 10.59 29.99 15.23
C MET A 347 10.28 28.79 16.13
N TYR A 348 10.98 27.70 15.97
CA TYR A 348 10.74 26.45 16.66
C TYR A 348 11.98 26.00 17.42
N LYS A 349 11.81 25.65 18.70
CA LYS A 349 12.82 24.99 19.51
C LYS A 349 12.59 23.51 19.41
N LEU A 350 13.48 22.81 18.71
CA LEU A 350 13.43 21.39 18.46
C LEU A 350 14.38 20.64 19.40
N SER A 351 13.83 19.69 20.17
CA SER A 351 14.60 18.57 20.75
C SER A 351 14.36 17.36 19.84
N TYR A 352 15.43 16.88 19.22
CA TYR A 352 15.40 15.72 18.33
C TYR A 352 16.15 14.58 18.97
N VAL A 353 15.43 13.53 19.36
CA VAL A 353 15.98 12.40 20.11
C VAL A 353 15.77 11.11 19.33
N ILE A 354 16.84 10.36 19.09
CA ILE A 354 16.82 9.07 18.41
C ILE A 354 17.02 7.98 19.47
N ARG A 355 16.16 6.96 19.43
CA ARG A 355 16.22 5.76 20.29
C ARG A 355 16.71 4.58 19.46
N VAL A 356 17.78 3.95 19.94
CA VAL A 356 18.32 2.70 19.39
C VAL A 356 18.22 1.63 20.47
N ALA A 357 17.63 0.48 20.15
CA ALA A 357 17.43 -0.61 21.10
C ALA A 357 18.05 -1.92 20.58
N ALA A 358 18.52 -2.76 21.50
CA ALA A 358 19.06 -4.09 21.19
C ALA A 358 18.92 -5.03 22.40
N ASN A 359 18.99 -6.34 22.16
CA ASN A 359 18.92 -7.34 23.22
C ASN A 359 20.27 -7.61 23.91
N THR A 360 21.37 -7.17 23.29
CA THR A 360 22.75 -7.28 23.84
C THR A 360 23.49 -5.95 23.69
N LEU A 361 24.50 -5.75 24.54
CA LEU A 361 25.33 -4.54 24.47
C LEU A 361 26.20 -4.48 23.20
N GLU A 362 26.68 -5.61 22.75
CA GLU A 362 27.47 -5.70 21.51
C GLU A 362 26.67 -5.28 20.30
N GLU A 363 25.44 -5.80 20.18
CA GLU A 363 24.53 -5.43 19.14
C GLU A 363 24.12 -3.95 19.23
N LEU A 364 23.85 -3.44 20.44
CA LEU A 364 23.55 -2.02 20.66
C LEU A 364 24.70 -1.14 20.13
N LYS A 365 25.96 -1.51 20.39
CA LYS A 365 27.12 -0.77 19.93
C LYS A 365 27.16 -0.72 18.40
N ARG A 366 27.03 -1.87 17.72
CA ARG A 366 27.01 -1.96 16.25
C ARG A 366 25.90 -1.10 15.65
N ARG A 367 24.67 -1.22 16.17
CA ARG A 367 23.52 -0.41 15.73
C ARG A 367 23.73 1.09 15.94
N CYS A 368 24.35 1.47 17.03
CA CYS A 368 24.70 2.87 17.31
C CYS A 368 25.71 3.45 16.31
N ASP A 369 26.70 2.65 15.92
CA ASP A 369 27.71 3.07 14.94
C ASP A 369 27.03 3.25 13.56
N GLU A 370 26.20 2.32 13.12
CA GLU A 370 25.43 2.41 11.88
C GLU A 370 24.51 3.64 11.84
N VAL A 371 23.79 3.93 12.94
CA VAL A 371 22.96 5.14 13.03
C VAL A 371 23.78 6.41 12.92
N LYS A 372 24.95 6.44 13.57
CA LYS A 372 25.83 7.60 13.50
C LYS A 372 26.35 7.82 12.09
N ASP A 373 26.79 6.76 11.41
CA ASP A 373 27.30 6.83 10.03
C ASP A 373 26.23 7.34 9.07
N PHE A 374 24.99 6.83 9.16
CA PHE A 374 23.88 7.31 8.36
C PHE A 374 23.61 8.82 8.50
N TYR A 375 23.61 9.34 9.73
CA TYR A 375 23.39 10.76 9.95
C TYR A 375 24.62 11.61 9.55
N ASP A 376 25.83 11.06 9.71
CA ASP A 376 27.06 11.71 9.24
C ASP A 376 27.06 11.88 7.72
N ASP A 377 26.55 10.90 6.97
CA ASP A 377 26.37 10.98 5.50
C ASP A 377 25.37 12.06 5.08
N LEU A 378 24.38 12.36 5.93
CA LEU A 378 23.43 13.46 5.72
C LEU A 378 23.92 14.80 6.28
N ASN A 379 25.21 14.93 6.63
CA ASN A 379 25.80 16.11 7.26
C ASN A 379 25.16 16.49 8.62
N VAL A 380 24.51 15.57 9.31
CA VAL A 380 23.93 15.75 10.65
C VAL A 380 24.83 15.08 11.69
N LYS A 381 25.52 15.87 12.48
CA LYS A 381 26.41 15.33 13.53
C LYS A 381 25.63 15.00 14.79
N LEU A 382 25.59 13.72 15.13
CA LEU A 382 24.94 13.22 16.34
C LEU A 382 25.89 13.21 17.53
N VAL A 383 25.32 13.43 18.71
CA VAL A 383 25.99 13.21 19.99
C VAL A 383 25.21 12.17 20.80
N ARG A 384 25.95 11.30 21.49
CA ARG A 384 25.44 10.39 22.50
C ARG A 384 25.78 10.95 23.86
N PRO A 385 24.86 11.65 24.55
CA PRO A 385 25.14 12.34 25.80
C PRO A 385 25.63 11.41 26.90
N PHE A 386 26.38 11.96 27.82
CA PHE A 386 26.90 11.23 28.97
C PHE A 386 26.06 11.58 30.20
N GLY A 387 25.37 10.60 30.77
CA GLY A 387 24.58 10.78 32.00
C GLY A 387 23.16 11.33 31.79
N ASP A 388 22.72 11.57 30.55
CA ASP A 388 21.39 12.16 30.25
C ASP A 388 20.38 11.14 29.68
N MET A 389 20.73 9.85 29.73
CA MET A 389 19.95 8.81 29.07
C MET A 389 18.50 8.73 29.58
N LEU A 390 18.30 8.85 30.90
CA LEU A 390 16.97 8.80 31.50
C LEU A 390 16.14 10.04 31.16
N GLY A 391 16.76 11.22 31.06
CA GLY A 391 16.10 12.46 30.63
C GLY A 391 15.60 12.35 29.19
N LEU A 392 16.45 11.84 28.27
CA LEU A 392 16.12 11.63 26.87
C LEU A 392 15.05 10.54 26.68
N HIS A 393 15.10 9.46 27.49
CA HIS A 393 14.03 8.46 27.54
C HIS A 393 12.67 9.10 27.86
N GLY A 394 12.64 10.03 28.80
CA GLY A 394 11.44 10.76 29.17
C GLY A 394 10.81 11.52 28.01
N GLU A 395 11.60 11.97 27.04
CA GLU A 395 11.11 12.73 25.87
C GLU A 395 10.33 11.89 24.86
N PHE A 396 10.33 10.56 24.96
CA PHE A 396 9.45 9.68 24.17
C PHE A 396 8.06 9.53 24.79
N ILE A 397 7.88 9.80 26.08
CA ILE A 397 6.62 9.55 26.76
C ILE A 397 5.59 10.62 26.35
N PRO A 398 4.35 10.25 25.93
CA PRO A 398 3.32 11.21 25.58
C PRO A 398 3.09 12.29 26.63
N ALA A 399 2.94 13.54 26.18
CA ALA A 399 2.75 14.74 27.02
C ALA A 399 3.86 15.01 28.06
N SER A 400 5.01 14.41 27.87
CA SER A 400 6.17 14.67 28.72
C SER A 400 6.73 16.08 28.49
N LYS A 401 7.39 16.59 29.48
CA LYS A 401 8.19 17.80 29.34
C LYS A 401 9.61 17.44 28.89
N ARG A 402 10.25 18.39 28.26
CA ARG A 402 11.68 18.30 27.98
C ARG A 402 12.47 18.41 29.29
N TYR A 403 13.33 17.43 29.52
CA TYR A 403 14.18 17.40 30.70
C TYR A 403 15.59 17.94 30.43
N ILE A 404 16.09 17.78 29.20
CA ILE A 404 17.43 18.19 28.76
C ILE A 404 17.29 19.41 27.84
N ASN A 405 18.02 20.47 28.12
CA ASN A 405 17.96 21.72 27.35
C ASN A 405 19.21 22.04 26.54
N ASP A 406 20.25 21.22 26.67
CA ASP A 406 21.57 21.50 26.09
C ASP A 406 21.66 21.21 24.58
N TYR A 407 20.73 20.40 24.04
CA TYR A 407 20.76 19.92 22.66
C TYR A 407 19.59 20.46 21.83
N ILE A 408 19.12 21.68 22.12
CA ILE A 408 18.03 22.29 21.42
C ILE A 408 18.52 22.92 20.12
N GLN A 409 17.86 22.59 19.03
CA GLN A 409 18.03 23.24 17.74
C GLN A 409 16.96 24.32 17.53
N TYR A 410 17.35 25.48 17.02
CA TYR A 410 16.45 26.53 16.60
C TYR A 410 16.20 26.43 15.11
N VAL A 411 14.99 26.07 14.72
CA VAL A 411 14.67 25.71 13.34
C VAL A 411 13.43 26.46 12.84
N THR A 412 13.23 26.44 11.52
CA THR A 412 12.05 27.02 10.84
C THR A 412 10.97 25.94 10.63
N SER A 413 9.76 26.36 10.25
CA SER A 413 8.71 25.43 9.81
C SER A 413 9.11 24.67 8.55
N ASP A 414 9.90 25.31 7.70
CA ASP A 414 10.42 24.76 6.46
C ASP A 414 11.37 23.58 6.71
N PHE A 415 12.32 23.75 7.61
CA PHE A 415 13.20 22.67 8.06
C PHE A 415 12.42 21.46 8.60
N LEU A 416 11.44 21.69 9.50
CA LEU A 416 10.65 20.62 10.08
C LEU A 416 9.83 19.86 9.01
N ALA A 417 9.34 20.56 8.00
CA ALA A 417 8.63 19.96 6.89
C ALA A 417 9.56 19.16 5.98
N GLY A 418 10.81 19.63 5.78
CA GLY A 418 11.83 18.96 4.96
C GLY A 418 12.27 17.60 5.50
N LEU A 419 12.07 17.31 6.79
CA LEU A 419 12.43 16.01 7.37
C LEU A 419 11.62 14.82 6.82
N GLY A 420 10.50 15.04 6.14
CA GLY A 420 9.68 13.99 5.54
C GLY A 420 8.89 13.13 6.55
N PHE A 421 8.40 13.74 7.63
CA PHE A 421 7.63 13.02 8.66
C PHE A 421 6.33 12.45 8.11
N GLY A 422 6.17 11.13 8.20
CA GLY A 422 5.04 10.39 7.64
C GLY A 422 5.24 9.87 6.22
N ALA A 423 6.34 10.22 5.55
CA ALA A 423 6.71 9.64 4.27
C ALA A 423 6.99 8.14 4.41
N THR A 424 6.49 7.32 3.49
CA THR A 424 6.65 5.86 3.53
C THR A 424 7.01 5.28 2.18
N GLN A 425 7.65 4.10 2.23
CA GLN A 425 7.90 3.21 1.10
C GLN A 425 7.14 1.88 1.25
N GLN A 426 6.16 1.83 2.15
CA GLN A 426 5.35 0.64 2.35
C GLN A 426 4.58 0.30 1.08
N LEU A 427 4.57 -0.98 0.70
CA LEU A 427 3.83 -1.52 -0.43
C LEU A 427 3.01 -2.73 0.01
N GLY A 428 1.86 -2.92 -0.64
CA GLY A 428 0.98 -4.05 -0.40
C GLY A 428 0.28 -4.03 0.96
N GLU A 429 -0.15 -5.20 1.39
CA GLU A 429 -0.90 -5.41 2.62
C GLU A 429 0.01 -5.87 3.77
N THR A 430 -0.51 -5.85 4.99
CA THR A 430 0.21 -6.31 6.18
C THR A 430 0.29 -7.83 6.31
N ASP A 431 -0.54 -8.56 5.57
CA ASP A 431 -0.62 -10.02 5.52
C ASP A 431 -1.31 -10.47 4.22
N GLY A 432 -1.32 -11.75 3.93
CA GLY A 432 -1.97 -12.30 2.74
C GLY A 432 -1.03 -13.15 1.89
N ILE A 433 -1.15 -13.05 0.58
CA ILE A 433 -0.31 -13.76 -0.39
C ILE A 433 1.03 -13.04 -0.49
N TYR A 434 2.12 -13.69 -0.13
CA TYR A 434 3.46 -13.19 -0.36
C TYR A 434 3.81 -13.26 -1.84
N ILE A 435 4.27 -12.14 -2.43
CA ILE A 435 4.64 -12.07 -3.85
C ILE A 435 6.11 -11.74 -4.07
N GLY A 436 6.80 -11.25 -3.04
CA GLY A 436 8.18 -10.80 -3.16
C GLY A 436 8.52 -9.71 -2.15
N TYR A 437 9.51 -8.91 -2.45
CA TYR A 437 9.97 -7.85 -1.56
C TYR A 437 10.26 -6.54 -2.30
N ASN A 438 10.12 -5.43 -1.60
CA ASN A 438 10.48 -4.10 -2.10
C ASN A 438 12.00 -3.98 -2.24
N LEU A 439 12.50 -3.59 -3.41
CA LEU A 439 13.94 -3.49 -3.68
C LEU A 439 14.63 -2.37 -2.90
N ASP A 440 13.91 -1.26 -2.63
CA ASP A 440 14.49 -0.12 -1.92
C ASP A 440 14.60 -0.38 -0.39
N THR A 441 13.68 -1.18 0.19
CA THR A 441 13.59 -1.36 1.64
C THR A 441 13.85 -2.80 2.13
N GLY A 442 13.91 -3.78 1.23
CA GLY A 442 13.97 -5.20 1.58
C GLY A 442 12.71 -5.77 2.23
N LYS A 443 11.64 -4.97 2.40
CA LYS A 443 10.42 -5.40 3.08
C LYS A 443 9.56 -6.31 2.21
N ASN A 444 8.98 -7.33 2.83
CA ASN A 444 8.06 -8.25 2.17
C ASN A 444 6.80 -7.54 1.69
N VAL A 445 6.32 -7.96 0.54
CA VAL A 445 5.09 -7.45 -0.09
C VAL A 445 4.05 -8.55 -0.13
N TYR A 446 2.90 -8.26 0.47
CA TYR A 446 1.76 -9.16 0.53
C TYR A 446 0.58 -8.58 -0.24
N LEU A 447 -0.25 -9.45 -0.80
CA LEU A 447 -1.47 -9.09 -1.52
C LEU A 447 -2.70 -9.80 -0.95
N LYS A 448 -3.82 -9.10 -0.96
CA LYS A 448 -5.18 -9.66 -0.77
C LYS A 448 -6.03 -9.31 -2.00
N PRO A 449 -6.02 -10.12 -3.05
CA PRO A 449 -6.65 -9.76 -4.32
C PRO A 449 -8.15 -9.45 -4.23
N SER A 450 -8.85 -9.97 -3.23
CA SER A 450 -10.29 -9.73 -2.98
C SER A 450 -10.58 -8.46 -2.17
N LEU A 451 -9.56 -7.79 -1.64
CA LEU A 451 -9.74 -6.76 -0.61
C LEU A 451 -10.44 -5.50 -1.12
N ALA A 452 -10.18 -5.09 -2.36
CA ALA A 452 -10.77 -3.89 -2.96
C ALA A 452 -12.31 -3.91 -2.95
N ALA A 453 -12.93 -5.08 -3.16
CA ALA A 453 -14.40 -5.21 -3.16
C ALA A 453 -15.04 -4.91 -1.80
N GLN A 454 -14.27 -4.97 -0.71
CA GLN A 454 -14.75 -4.69 0.65
C GLN A 454 -14.85 -3.18 0.95
N GLY A 455 -14.45 -2.31 0.03
CA GLY A 455 -14.52 -0.85 0.20
C GLY A 455 -13.58 -0.33 1.28
N VAL A 456 -12.33 -0.77 1.25
CA VAL A 456 -11.31 -0.37 2.22
C VAL A 456 -11.02 1.13 2.10
N LYS A 457 -10.96 1.80 3.23
CA LYS A 457 -10.67 3.24 3.28
C LYS A 457 -9.27 3.51 2.72
N GLY A 458 -9.19 4.44 1.79
CA GLY A 458 -7.92 4.83 1.14
C GLY A 458 -7.62 4.09 -0.16
N SER A 459 -8.41 3.06 -0.55
CA SER A 459 -8.23 2.40 -1.83
C SER A 459 -8.52 3.33 -3.02
N VAL A 460 -7.70 3.23 -4.07
CA VAL A 460 -7.86 4.02 -5.32
C VAL A 460 -9.14 3.64 -6.04
N THR A 461 -9.49 2.36 -6.03
CA THR A 461 -10.72 1.82 -6.64
C THR A 461 -11.25 0.66 -5.81
N ASN A 462 -12.55 0.40 -5.95
CA ASN A 462 -13.17 -0.80 -5.39
C ASN A 462 -13.28 -1.94 -6.43
N ALA A 463 -12.73 -1.78 -7.61
CA ALA A 463 -12.72 -2.82 -8.64
C ALA A 463 -11.59 -3.84 -8.37
N LEU A 464 -11.83 -5.08 -8.76
CA LEU A 464 -10.91 -6.20 -8.58
C LEU A 464 -10.17 -6.51 -9.91
N ALA A 465 -9.68 -5.47 -10.61
CA ALA A 465 -8.92 -5.69 -11.83
C ALA A 465 -7.43 -5.42 -11.62
N ALA A 466 -6.59 -6.21 -12.30
CA ALA A 466 -5.14 -6.02 -12.34
C ALA A 466 -4.62 -6.00 -13.78
N ALA A 467 -3.51 -5.29 -14.00
CA ALA A 467 -2.81 -5.26 -15.28
C ALA A 467 -1.34 -5.63 -15.09
N PHE A 468 -0.84 -6.50 -15.99
CA PHE A 468 0.55 -6.94 -16.06
C PHE A 468 1.12 -6.50 -17.41
N LEU A 469 2.02 -5.53 -17.39
CA LEU A 469 2.55 -4.84 -18.57
C LEU A 469 4.05 -5.12 -18.75
N GLY A 470 4.56 -5.03 -19.96
CA GLY A 470 6.00 -5.08 -20.25
C GLY A 470 6.37 -6.01 -21.39
N SER A 471 7.65 -6.00 -21.78
CA SER A 471 8.19 -6.79 -22.89
C SER A 471 8.15 -8.29 -22.62
N LEU A 472 8.35 -9.09 -23.68
CA LEU A 472 8.49 -10.56 -23.58
C LEU A 472 9.68 -10.92 -22.67
N GLY A 473 9.52 -11.96 -21.86
CA GLY A 473 10.56 -12.47 -20.97
C GLY A 473 10.82 -11.64 -19.70
N GLY A 474 10.08 -10.54 -19.47
CA GLY A 474 10.26 -9.69 -18.29
C GLY A 474 9.75 -10.28 -16.98
N GLY A 475 8.90 -11.32 -17.00
CA GLY A 475 8.35 -11.97 -15.80
C GLY A 475 6.85 -11.74 -15.57
N LYS A 476 6.12 -11.15 -16.53
CA LYS A 476 4.65 -10.90 -16.42
C LYS A 476 3.87 -12.17 -16.09
N SER A 477 3.96 -13.18 -16.97
CA SER A 477 3.23 -14.45 -16.80
C SER A 477 3.64 -15.16 -15.51
N PHE A 478 4.92 -15.08 -15.13
CA PHE A 478 5.41 -15.63 -13.87
C PHE A 478 4.73 -15.02 -12.65
N CYS A 479 4.73 -13.70 -12.55
CA CYS A 479 4.09 -12.97 -11.43
C CYS A 479 2.58 -13.26 -11.38
N ASN A 480 1.92 -13.20 -12.52
CA ASN A 480 0.50 -13.51 -12.66
C ASN A 480 0.19 -14.95 -12.20
N ASN A 481 0.95 -15.93 -12.68
CA ASN A 481 0.82 -17.34 -12.30
C ASN A 481 1.00 -17.55 -10.79
N LEU A 482 1.99 -16.91 -10.18
CA LEU A 482 2.24 -16.94 -8.74
C LEU A 482 1.03 -16.46 -7.93
N ILE A 483 0.46 -15.31 -8.32
CA ILE A 483 -0.71 -14.74 -7.64
C ILE A 483 -1.92 -15.64 -7.80
N ILE A 484 -2.18 -16.17 -9.00
CA ILE A 484 -3.30 -17.08 -9.26
C ILE A 484 -3.16 -18.36 -8.43
N TYR A 485 -1.98 -18.97 -8.40
CA TYR A 485 -1.70 -20.16 -7.63
C TYR A 485 -2.05 -20.00 -6.15
N TYR A 486 -1.51 -18.96 -5.52
CA TYR A 486 -1.79 -18.71 -4.10
C TYR A 486 -3.24 -18.26 -3.85
N ALA A 487 -3.87 -17.54 -4.76
CA ALA A 487 -5.27 -17.17 -4.62
C ALA A 487 -6.18 -18.41 -4.65
N VAL A 488 -5.85 -19.41 -5.48
CA VAL A 488 -6.53 -20.70 -5.53
C VAL A 488 -6.28 -21.50 -4.24
N LEU A 489 -5.04 -21.55 -3.76
CA LEU A 489 -4.70 -22.16 -2.48
C LEU A 489 -5.49 -21.53 -1.32
N PHE A 490 -5.67 -20.22 -1.31
CA PHE A 490 -6.39 -19.46 -0.27
C PHE A 490 -7.92 -19.64 -0.36
N GLY A 491 -8.40 -20.48 -1.27
CA GLY A 491 -9.81 -20.88 -1.42
C GLY A 491 -10.56 -20.18 -2.55
N GLY A 492 -9.85 -19.44 -3.38
CA GLY A 492 -10.38 -18.84 -4.61
C GLY A 492 -10.59 -19.88 -5.71
N LYS A 493 -11.30 -19.50 -6.76
CA LYS A 493 -11.41 -20.23 -8.02
C LYS A 493 -10.87 -19.41 -9.16
N ALA A 494 -10.18 -20.05 -10.11
CA ALA A 494 -9.63 -19.35 -11.28
C ALA A 494 -10.04 -20.01 -12.59
N VAL A 495 -10.20 -19.16 -13.61
CA VAL A 495 -10.26 -19.53 -15.01
C VAL A 495 -9.15 -18.77 -15.73
N ILE A 496 -8.26 -19.48 -16.39
CA ILE A 496 -7.19 -18.94 -17.20
C ILE A 496 -7.53 -19.20 -18.68
N VAL A 497 -7.53 -18.14 -19.46
CA VAL A 497 -7.57 -18.23 -20.93
C VAL A 497 -6.13 -18.17 -21.43
N ASP A 498 -5.63 -19.30 -21.90
CA ASP A 498 -4.22 -19.53 -22.28
C ASP A 498 -4.08 -19.84 -23.77
N PRO A 499 -4.04 -18.82 -24.64
CA PRO A 499 -3.98 -19.03 -26.08
C PRO A 499 -2.62 -19.58 -26.58
N LYS A 500 -1.58 -19.48 -25.74
CA LYS A 500 -0.23 -20.00 -26.08
C LYS A 500 0.02 -21.41 -25.56
N SER A 501 -0.91 -21.98 -24.80
CA SER A 501 -0.79 -23.29 -24.16
C SER A 501 0.47 -23.46 -23.27
N GLU A 502 0.90 -22.38 -22.63
CA GLU A 502 2.10 -22.37 -21.78
C GLU A 502 1.91 -23.16 -20.47
N ARG A 503 0.66 -23.39 -20.06
CA ARG A 503 0.29 -24.04 -18.78
C ARG A 503 -0.16 -25.49 -18.91
N GLY A 504 0.17 -26.14 -20.03
CA GLY A 504 -0.26 -27.50 -20.33
C GLY A 504 0.28 -28.57 -19.37
N ASN A 505 1.40 -28.32 -18.72
CA ASN A 505 2.08 -29.24 -17.82
C ASN A 505 1.81 -28.97 -16.32
N TRP A 506 0.90 -28.06 -15.97
CA TRP A 506 0.67 -27.67 -14.56
C TRP A 506 0.15 -28.81 -13.68
N GLN A 507 -0.54 -29.79 -14.24
CA GLN A 507 -0.93 -31.00 -13.47
C GLN A 507 0.28 -31.85 -13.03
N GLU A 508 1.38 -31.78 -13.78
CA GLU A 508 2.62 -32.52 -13.49
C GLU A 508 3.54 -31.68 -12.58
N THR A 509 3.65 -30.38 -12.85
CA THR A 509 4.59 -29.48 -12.18
C THR A 509 4.05 -28.92 -10.86
N LEU A 510 2.73 -29.00 -10.62
CA LEU A 510 2.07 -28.59 -9.38
C LEU A 510 1.33 -29.78 -8.72
N PRO A 511 2.05 -30.79 -8.26
CA PRO A 511 1.46 -32.05 -7.77
C PRO A 511 0.55 -31.83 -6.56
N ASP A 512 0.83 -30.86 -5.71
CA ASP A 512 0.04 -30.56 -4.50
C ASP A 512 -1.41 -30.22 -4.81
N ILE A 513 -1.67 -29.53 -5.92
CA ILE A 513 -3.01 -29.12 -6.35
C ILE A 513 -3.49 -29.76 -7.65
N ALA A 514 -2.74 -30.74 -8.20
CA ALA A 514 -3.02 -31.38 -9.50
C ALA A 514 -4.47 -31.89 -9.60
N HIS A 515 -5.02 -32.41 -8.49
CA HIS A 515 -6.39 -32.92 -8.43
C HIS A 515 -7.47 -31.83 -8.52
N GLU A 516 -7.13 -30.56 -8.31
CA GLU A 516 -8.02 -29.40 -8.45
C GLU A 516 -7.68 -28.58 -9.71
N ILE A 517 -6.76 -29.02 -10.57
CA ILE A 517 -6.46 -28.43 -11.87
C ILE A 517 -7.24 -29.18 -12.95
N LYS A 518 -7.92 -28.43 -13.80
CA LYS A 518 -8.55 -28.93 -15.02
C LYS A 518 -8.03 -28.18 -16.22
N ILE A 519 -7.44 -28.92 -17.15
CA ILE A 519 -6.98 -28.38 -18.43
C ILE A 519 -7.96 -28.82 -19.50
N VAL A 520 -8.56 -27.85 -20.18
CA VAL A 520 -9.44 -28.02 -21.31
C VAL A 520 -8.64 -27.65 -22.56
N ASN A 521 -8.13 -28.64 -23.28
CA ASN A 521 -7.34 -28.42 -24.47
C ASN A 521 -8.25 -28.50 -25.71
N LEU A 522 -8.51 -27.36 -26.32
CA LEU A 522 -9.38 -27.21 -27.50
C LEU A 522 -8.50 -27.32 -28.75
N THR A 523 -8.52 -28.48 -29.36
CA THR A 523 -7.81 -28.81 -30.62
C THR A 523 -8.84 -29.01 -31.75
N SER A 524 -8.39 -29.00 -33.00
CA SER A 524 -9.21 -29.29 -34.17
C SER A 524 -9.67 -30.77 -34.27
N GLU A 525 -9.41 -31.59 -33.26
CA GLU A 525 -9.86 -32.98 -33.22
C GLU A 525 -11.40 -33.10 -33.15
N ASN A 526 -11.95 -34.09 -33.77
CA ASN A 526 -13.39 -34.33 -33.84
C ASN A 526 -14.11 -34.41 -32.49
N LYS A 527 -13.41 -34.85 -31.43
CA LYS A 527 -13.95 -34.89 -30.06
C LYS A 527 -14.29 -33.50 -29.50
N ASN A 528 -13.69 -32.44 -30.04
CA ASN A 528 -13.87 -31.06 -29.61
C ASN A 528 -14.88 -30.29 -30.49
N LYS A 529 -15.49 -30.95 -31.49
CA LYS A 529 -16.41 -30.32 -32.44
C LYS A 529 -17.55 -29.60 -31.71
N GLY A 530 -17.69 -28.31 -31.96
CA GLY A 530 -18.79 -27.47 -31.44
C GLY A 530 -18.71 -27.12 -29.96
N LEU A 531 -17.60 -27.43 -29.27
CA LEU A 531 -17.50 -27.10 -27.83
C LEU A 531 -17.58 -25.61 -27.55
N LEU A 532 -17.19 -24.75 -28.50
CA LEU A 532 -17.29 -23.29 -28.42
C LEU A 532 -18.52 -22.73 -29.12
N ASP A 533 -19.45 -23.58 -29.63
CA ASP A 533 -20.70 -23.08 -30.19
C ASP A 533 -21.50 -22.35 -29.09
N PRO A 534 -21.99 -21.13 -29.31
CA PRO A 534 -22.79 -20.38 -28.32
C PRO A 534 -23.94 -21.18 -27.73
N TYR A 535 -24.60 -22.04 -28.54
CA TYR A 535 -25.73 -22.88 -28.09
C TYR A 535 -25.30 -24.09 -27.24
N VAL A 536 -24.02 -24.45 -27.26
CA VAL A 536 -23.43 -25.53 -26.44
C VAL A 536 -22.84 -24.99 -25.15
N ILE A 537 -22.08 -23.89 -25.22
CA ILE A 537 -21.31 -23.39 -24.09
C ILE A 537 -22.19 -22.57 -23.11
N MET A 538 -23.24 -21.88 -23.61
CA MET A 538 -24.08 -21.03 -22.78
C MET A 538 -25.26 -21.79 -22.18
N LYS A 539 -25.46 -21.70 -20.85
CA LYS A 539 -26.54 -22.37 -20.13
C LYS A 539 -27.94 -21.79 -20.45
N ARG A 540 -28.00 -20.48 -20.68
CA ARG A 540 -29.30 -19.80 -20.96
C ARG A 540 -29.45 -19.56 -22.44
N THR A 541 -30.59 -19.96 -22.99
CA THR A 541 -30.89 -19.82 -24.42
C THR A 541 -30.84 -18.37 -24.93
N LYS A 542 -31.23 -17.40 -24.09
CA LYS A 542 -31.16 -15.97 -24.45
C LYS A 542 -29.72 -15.47 -24.56
N ASP A 543 -28.84 -15.93 -23.67
CA ASP A 543 -27.43 -15.55 -23.70
C ASP A 543 -26.73 -16.20 -24.88
N ALA A 544 -27.10 -17.45 -25.23
CA ALA A 544 -26.63 -18.12 -26.43
C ALA A 544 -27.07 -17.36 -27.71
N GLU A 545 -28.32 -16.93 -27.80
CA GLU A 545 -28.84 -16.09 -28.94
C GLU A 545 -28.03 -14.80 -29.08
N SER A 546 -27.81 -14.08 -27.96
CA SER A 546 -27.05 -12.84 -27.98
C SER A 546 -25.60 -13.07 -28.44
N LEU A 547 -24.96 -14.10 -27.92
CA LEU A 547 -23.59 -14.45 -28.31
C LEU A 547 -23.51 -14.89 -29.78
N ALA A 548 -24.47 -15.67 -30.26
CA ALA A 548 -24.55 -16.07 -31.67
C ALA A 548 -24.67 -14.84 -32.59
N ILE A 549 -25.49 -13.84 -32.21
CA ILE A 549 -25.60 -12.57 -32.96
C ILE A 549 -24.25 -11.86 -32.96
N ASP A 550 -23.60 -11.71 -31.80
CA ASP A 550 -22.32 -10.99 -31.69
C ASP A 550 -21.24 -11.66 -32.53
N ILE A 551 -21.14 -12.98 -32.50
CA ILE A 551 -20.13 -13.76 -33.24
C ILE A 551 -20.40 -13.70 -34.75
N LEU A 552 -21.65 -13.97 -35.21
CA LEU A 552 -21.92 -13.97 -36.64
C LEU A 552 -21.86 -12.58 -37.24
N THR A 553 -22.25 -11.52 -36.51
CA THR A 553 -22.08 -10.13 -36.98
C THR A 553 -20.57 -9.76 -37.05
N PHE A 554 -19.78 -10.22 -36.07
CA PHE A 554 -18.31 -10.02 -36.10
C PHE A 554 -17.68 -10.72 -37.29
N LEU A 555 -17.99 -12.00 -37.52
CA LEU A 555 -17.36 -12.81 -38.58
C LEU A 555 -17.79 -12.30 -39.99
N THR A 556 -19.07 -11.92 -40.17
CA THR A 556 -19.59 -11.48 -41.48
C THR A 556 -19.38 -9.99 -41.76
N GLY A 557 -18.93 -9.21 -40.76
CA GLY A 557 -18.82 -7.75 -40.87
C GLY A 557 -20.19 -7.03 -40.96
N ILE A 558 -21.33 -7.73 -40.77
CA ILE A 558 -22.67 -7.14 -40.85
C ILE A 558 -22.90 -6.24 -39.64
N SER A 559 -23.08 -4.96 -39.88
CA SER A 559 -23.42 -3.99 -38.84
C SER A 559 -24.88 -4.08 -38.42
N SER A 560 -25.15 -3.89 -37.13
CA SER A 560 -26.54 -3.76 -36.62
C SER A 560 -27.34 -2.60 -37.27
N ARG A 561 -26.67 -1.70 -38.00
CA ARG A 561 -27.27 -0.59 -38.76
C ARG A 561 -27.54 -0.96 -40.22
N ASP A 562 -27.14 -2.13 -40.67
CA ASP A 562 -27.45 -2.63 -42.00
C ASP A 562 -28.95 -3.03 -42.03
N GLY A 563 -29.75 -2.21 -42.67
CA GLY A 563 -31.22 -2.40 -42.69
C GLY A 563 -31.69 -3.58 -43.53
N GLU A 564 -30.82 -4.16 -44.36
CA GLU A 564 -31.14 -5.26 -45.26
C GLU A 564 -30.57 -6.60 -44.72
N LYS A 565 -29.28 -6.67 -44.45
CA LYS A 565 -28.59 -7.92 -44.06
C LYS A 565 -28.86 -8.31 -42.62
N PHE A 566 -28.77 -7.35 -41.69
CA PHE A 566 -28.92 -7.65 -40.25
C PHE A 566 -30.28 -8.24 -39.87
N PRO A 567 -31.43 -7.75 -40.34
CA PRO A 567 -32.72 -8.37 -40.05
C PRO A 567 -32.87 -9.80 -40.58
N VAL A 568 -32.22 -10.13 -41.73
CA VAL A 568 -32.23 -11.49 -42.32
C VAL A 568 -31.41 -12.43 -41.41
N LEU A 569 -30.17 -12.05 -41.08
CA LEU A 569 -29.33 -12.82 -40.20
C LEU A 569 -29.98 -13.04 -38.83
N ARG A 570 -30.56 -11.99 -38.27
CA ARG A 570 -31.22 -12.06 -36.94
C ARG A 570 -32.45 -12.99 -36.94
N ARG A 571 -33.23 -13.01 -38.01
CA ARG A 571 -34.38 -13.93 -38.14
C ARG A 571 -33.91 -15.39 -38.16
N ALA A 572 -32.86 -15.71 -38.94
CA ALA A 572 -32.31 -17.04 -39.00
C ALA A 572 -31.79 -17.52 -37.63
N ILE A 573 -30.99 -16.67 -36.91
CA ILE A 573 -30.52 -16.96 -35.56
C ILE A 573 -31.70 -17.21 -34.60
N ARG A 574 -32.75 -16.39 -34.65
CA ARG A 574 -33.92 -16.53 -33.79
C ARG A 574 -34.72 -17.81 -34.09
N SER A 575 -34.82 -18.22 -35.35
CA SER A 575 -35.44 -19.49 -35.77
C SER A 575 -34.69 -20.68 -35.15
N VAL A 576 -33.33 -20.69 -35.22
CA VAL A 576 -32.50 -21.71 -34.61
C VAL A 576 -32.63 -21.71 -33.09
N THR A 577 -32.69 -20.53 -32.45
CA THR A 577 -32.88 -20.42 -31.01
C THR A 577 -34.16 -21.05 -30.50
N GLN A 578 -35.25 -21.00 -31.33
CA GLN A 578 -36.55 -21.56 -31.00
C GLN A 578 -36.66 -23.05 -31.34
N SER A 579 -35.71 -23.60 -32.12
CA SER A 579 -35.73 -25.00 -32.52
C SER A 579 -35.29 -25.95 -31.39
N LYS A 580 -35.59 -27.28 -31.56
CA LYS A 580 -35.13 -28.30 -30.61
C LYS A 580 -33.62 -28.57 -30.69
N LYS A 581 -33.08 -28.57 -31.92
CA LYS A 581 -31.64 -28.71 -32.20
C LYS A 581 -31.09 -27.34 -32.53
N ARG A 582 -30.05 -26.94 -31.81
CA ARG A 582 -29.47 -25.60 -31.86
C ARG A 582 -28.01 -25.69 -32.13
N GLY A 583 -27.49 -24.89 -33.03
CA GLY A 583 -26.08 -24.80 -33.38
C GLY A 583 -25.86 -23.77 -34.48
N LEU A 584 -24.64 -23.24 -34.58
CA LEU A 584 -24.34 -22.22 -35.60
C LEU A 584 -24.45 -22.72 -37.04
N LEU A 585 -24.17 -24.02 -37.32
CA LEU A 585 -24.39 -24.60 -38.64
C LEU A 585 -25.87 -24.54 -39.03
N ARG A 586 -26.80 -24.67 -38.10
CA ARG A 586 -28.24 -24.57 -38.36
C ARG A 586 -28.66 -23.17 -38.83
N VAL A 587 -27.88 -22.14 -38.53
CA VAL A 587 -28.14 -20.78 -39.01
C VAL A 587 -27.98 -20.71 -40.52
N ILE A 588 -27.03 -21.44 -41.07
CA ILE A 588 -26.80 -21.56 -42.51
C ILE A 588 -28.03 -22.20 -43.16
N ASP A 589 -28.53 -23.32 -42.57
CA ASP A 589 -29.74 -24.00 -43.06
C ASP A 589 -30.97 -23.09 -43.08
N GLU A 590 -31.16 -22.27 -42.01
CA GLU A 590 -32.27 -21.34 -41.88
C GLU A 590 -32.16 -20.17 -42.89
N LEU A 591 -30.94 -19.67 -43.13
CA LEU A 591 -30.69 -18.64 -44.16
C LEU A 591 -31.02 -19.19 -45.56
N ARG A 592 -30.64 -20.43 -45.88
CA ARG A 592 -30.96 -21.06 -47.17
C ARG A 592 -32.47 -21.27 -47.37
N LYS A 593 -33.24 -21.48 -46.29
CA LYS A 593 -34.71 -21.58 -46.34
C LYS A 593 -35.42 -20.25 -46.64
N ASP A 594 -34.78 -19.12 -46.33
CA ASP A 594 -35.33 -17.79 -46.64
C ASP A 594 -35.44 -17.53 -48.15
N GLY A 595 -34.51 -18.10 -48.95
CA GLY A 595 -34.52 -18.06 -50.41
C GLY A 595 -34.29 -16.68 -51.04
N SER A 596 -33.99 -15.66 -50.26
CA SER A 596 -33.59 -14.35 -50.75
C SER A 596 -32.12 -14.34 -51.14
N LEU A 597 -31.75 -13.59 -52.19
CA LEU A 597 -30.35 -13.43 -52.61
C LEU A 597 -29.45 -12.94 -51.46
N VAL A 598 -30.00 -12.09 -50.61
CA VAL A 598 -29.30 -11.56 -49.42
C VAL A 598 -29.02 -12.68 -48.43
N ALA A 599 -29.97 -13.56 -48.17
CA ALA A 599 -29.81 -14.70 -47.28
C ALA A 599 -28.83 -15.73 -47.82
N GLU A 600 -28.88 -16.01 -49.15
CA GLU A 600 -27.93 -16.91 -49.80
C GLU A 600 -26.48 -16.39 -49.71
N ASN A 601 -26.26 -15.09 -50.01
CA ASN A 601 -24.93 -14.49 -49.88
C ASN A 601 -24.36 -14.54 -48.46
N ILE A 602 -25.23 -14.35 -47.44
CA ILE A 602 -24.80 -14.47 -46.03
C ILE A 602 -24.50 -15.93 -45.70
N ALA A 603 -25.32 -16.86 -46.13
CA ALA A 603 -25.11 -18.29 -45.96
C ALA A 603 -23.78 -18.75 -46.55
N ASP A 604 -23.50 -18.40 -47.82
CA ASP A 604 -22.28 -18.74 -48.53
C ASP A 604 -21.03 -18.16 -47.83
N HIS A 605 -21.14 -16.91 -47.34
CA HIS A 605 -20.07 -16.28 -46.59
C HIS A 605 -19.77 -17.04 -45.27
N ILE A 606 -20.78 -17.39 -44.48
CA ILE A 606 -20.58 -18.15 -43.24
C ILE A 606 -20.08 -19.56 -43.58
N GLU A 607 -20.61 -20.23 -44.60
CA GLU A 607 -20.23 -21.58 -45.00
C GLU A 607 -18.74 -21.64 -45.42
N SER A 608 -18.23 -20.65 -46.17
CA SER A 608 -16.83 -20.55 -46.54
C SER A 608 -15.86 -20.51 -45.34
N MET A 609 -16.33 -20.03 -44.21
CA MET A 609 -15.54 -20.04 -42.96
C MET A 609 -15.51 -21.42 -42.28
N THR A 610 -16.52 -22.26 -42.51
CA THR A 610 -16.61 -23.59 -41.93
C THR A 610 -15.65 -24.62 -42.61
N ASP A 611 -15.07 -24.25 -43.72
CA ASP A 611 -14.07 -25.11 -44.43
C ASP A 611 -12.72 -25.20 -43.72
N TYR A 612 -12.46 -24.33 -42.75
CA TYR A 612 -11.24 -24.40 -41.95
C TYR A 612 -11.38 -25.44 -40.82
N ASP A 613 -10.46 -26.37 -40.70
CA ASP A 613 -10.47 -27.41 -39.66
C ASP A 613 -10.72 -26.87 -38.26
N PHE A 614 -10.14 -25.76 -37.99
CA PHE A 614 -10.21 -25.04 -36.72
C PHE A 614 -11.63 -24.44 -36.44
N ALA A 615 -12.40 -24.08 -37.45
CA ALA A 615 -13.77 -23.60 -37.34
C ALA A 615 -14.72 -24.65 -36.74
N HIS A 616 -14.38 -25.94 -36.78
CA HIS A 616 -15.17 -27.01 -36.17
C HIS A 616 -15.37 -26.83 -34.67
N LEU A 617 -14.48 -26.10 -33.95
CA LEU A 617 -14.66 -25.77 -32.56
C LEU A 617 -15.87 -24.85 -32.32
N LEU A 618 -16.10 -23.90 -33.23
CA LEU A 618 -17.14 -22.87 -33.12
C LEU A 618 -18.47 -23.31 -33.73
N PHE A 619 -18.44 -24.03 -34.83
CA PHE A 619 -19.64 -24.40 -35.61
C PHE A 619 -20.09 -25.83 -35.29
N SER A 620 -21.29 -25.96 -34.76
CA SER A 620 -21.97 -27.26 -34.55
C SER A 620 -23.36 -27.33 -35.09
N ASP A 621 -23.91 -28.55 -35.25
CA ASP A 621 -25.27 -28.83 -35.57
C ASP A 621 -26.17 -29.04 -34.30
N GLY A 622 -25.57 -28.91 -33.12
CA GLY A 622 -26.22 -29.07 -31.83
C GLY A 622 -26.16 -30.51 -31.25
N ASP A 623 -25.56 -31.43 -31.93
CA ASP A 623 -25.34 -32.80 -31.46
C ASP A 623 -23.90 -32.93 -30.89
N VAL A 624 -23.69 -32.31 -29.71
CA VAL A 624 -22.39 -32.29 -29.01
C VAL A 624 -22.48 -33.16 -27.76
N GLU A 625 -21.62 -34.16 -27.66
CA GLU A 625 -21.62 -35.15 -26.57
C GLU A 625 -21.05 -34.60 -25.26
N GLN A 626 -20.22 -33.58 -25.31
CA GLN A 626 -19.51 -33.01 -24.16
C GLN A 626 -19.76 -31.50 -24.05
N SER A 627 -19.75 -30.98 -22.83
CA SER A 627 -19.78 -29.57 -22.55
C SER A 627 -18.59 -29.16 -21.67
N ILE A 628 -18.07 -27.94 -21.85
CA ILE A 628 -17.03 -27.42 -20.99
C ILE A 628 -17.63 -27.17 -19.60
N SER A 629 -17.03 -27.76 -18.56
CA SER A 629 -17.39 -27.48 -17.17
C SER A 629 -16.22 -26.88 -16.42
N LEU A 630 -16.50 -25.84 -15.59
CA LEU A 630 -15.54 -25.14 -14.73
C LEU A 630 -15.76 -25.57 -13.27
N ASP A 631 -15.57 -26.84 -12.98
CA ASP A 631 -15.93 -27.48 -11.70
C ASP A 631 -14.75 -27.59 -10.71
N ARG A 632 -13.54 -27.41 -11.17
CA ARG A 632 -12.33 -27.40 -10.33
C ARG A 632 -12.01 -26.01 -9.81
N GLN A 633 -11.10 -25.93 -8.82
CA GLN A 633 -10.67 -24.64 -8.32
C GLN A 633 -9.81 -23.87 -9.36
N LEU A 634 -9.00 -24.58 -10.14
CA LEU A 634 -8.19 -24.00 -11.22
C LEU A 634 -8.58 -24.64 -12.55
N ASN A 635 -9.11 -23.83 -13.47
CA ASN A 635 -9.54 -24.27 -14.79
C ASN A 635 -8.73 -23.50 -15.85
N ILE A 636 -8.07 -24.22 -16.74
CA ILE A 636 -7.23 -23.65 -17.79
C ILE A 636 -7.87 -24.02 -19.13
N ILE A 637 -8.19 -23.03 -19.94
CA ILE A 637 -8.75 -23.19 -21.29
C ILE A 637 -7.65 -22.84 -22.27
N GLN A 638 -7.13 -23.86 -22.93
CA GLN A 638 -6.13 -23.75 -23.98
C GLN A 638 -6.78 -23.94 -25.34
N VAL A 639 -6.48 -23.08 -26.28
CA VAL A 639 -6.95 -23.20 -27.65
C VAL A 639 -5.73 -23.35 -28.53
N ALA A 640 -5.52 -24.59 -29.02
CA ALA A 640 -4.42 -24.86 -29.94
C ALA A 640 -4.67 -24.18 -31.30
N ASP A 641 -3.60 -23.90 -32.02
CA ASP A 641 -3.57 -23.42 -33.39
C ASP A 641 -4.27 -22.06 -33.63
N LEU A 642 -4.44 -21.22 -32.58
CA LEU A 642 -4.92 -19.84 -32.75
C LEU A 642 -3.92 -19.02 -33.58
N VAL A 643 -4.40 -18.46 -34.67
CA VAL A 643 -3.66 -17.48 -35.46
C VAL A 643 -4.15 -16.09 -35.02
N LEU A 644 -3.31 -15.43 -34.20
CA LEU A 644 -3.67 -14.12 -33.68
C LEU A 644 -3.14 -13.03 -34.61
N PRO A 645 -3.92 -11.94 -34.85
CA PRO A 645 -3.44 -10.84 -35.68
C PRO A 645 -2.26 -10.14 -35.01
N ASP A 646 -1.37 -9.59 -35.81
CA ASP A 646 -0.32 -8.72 -35.30
C ASP A 646 -0.94 -7.44 -34.71
N LYS A 647 -0.26 -6.87 -33.71
CA LYS A 647 -0.76 -5.71 -32.96
C LYS A 647 -1.15 -4.52 -33.83
N ASP A 648 -0.40 -4.26 -34.89
CA ASP A 648 -0.59 -3.10 -35.77
C ASP A 648 -1.54 -3.40 -36.97
N THR A 649 -2.04 -4.65 -37.07
CA THR A 649 -2.98 -5.05 -38.13
C THR A 649 -4.34 -4.42 -37.90
N LYS A 650 -4.88 -3.76 -38.90
CA LYS A 650 -6.22 -3.19 -38.82
C LYS A 650 -7.27 -4.30 -38.97
N PHE A 651 -8.44 -4.10 -38.34
CA PHE A 651 -9.52 -5.07 -38.38
C PHE A 651 -9.95 -5.47 -39.83
N GLU A 652 -9.92 -4.52 -40.76
CA GLU A 652 -10.27 -4.76 -42.17
C GLU A 652 -9.24 -5.62 -42.89
N GLU A 653 -8.04 -5.81 -42.31
CA GLU A 653 -6.91 -6.57 -42.89
C GLU A 653 -6.82 -7.98 -42.29
N TYR A 654 -7.70 -8.33 -41.30
CA TYR A 654 -7.69 -9.65 -40.68
C TYR A 654 -7.97 -10.75 -41.68
N THR A 655 -7.16 -11.78 -41.66
CA THR A 655 -7.40 -13.04 -42.41
C THR A 655 -8.58 -13.81 -41.80
N THR A 656 -9.17 -14.72 -42.51
CA THR A 656 -10.26 -15.57 -42.01
C THR A 656 -9.86 -16.35 -40.76
N MET A 657 -8.62 -16.84 -40.69
CA MET A 657 -8.10 -17.54 -39.50
C MET A 657 -8.01 -16.62 -38.29
N GLU A 658 -7.56 -15.39 -38.47
CA GLU A 658 -7.49 -14.40 -37.41
C GLU A 658 -8.89 -14.01 -36.91
N LEU A 659 -9.86 -13.82 -37.83
CA LEU A 659 -11.25 -13.56 -37.46
C LEU A 659 -11.84 -14.69 -36.64
N LEU A 660 -11.67 -15.94 -37.04
CA LEU A 660 -12.12 -17.14 -36.33
C LEU A 660 -11.45 -17.22 -34.95
N SER A 661 -10.14 -16.99 -34.87
CA SER A 661 -9.40 -17.01 -33.61
C SER A 661 -9.92 -15.97 -32.61
N VAL A 662 -10.11 -14.75 -33.07
CA VAL A 662 -10.68 -13.67 -32.22
C VAL A 662 -12.13 -13.99 -31.82
N ALA A 663 -12.94 -14.55 -32.72
CA ALA A 663 -14.30 -14.96 -32.39
C ALA A 663 -14.34 -16.01 -31.28
N MET A 664 -13.44 -17.00 -31.32
CA MET A 664 -13.32 -18.02 -30.26
C MET A 664 -12.92 -17.41 -28.91
N LEU A 665 -11.98 -16.47 -28.90
CA LEU A 665 -11.59 -15.77 -27.66
C LEU A 665 -12.77 -14.96 -27.07
N ILE A 666 -13.61 -14.34 -27.93
CA ILE A 666 -14.83 -13.64 -27.50
C ILE A 666 -15.80 -14.63 -26.84
N VAL A 667 -15.99 -15.81 -27.43
CA VAL A 667 -16.86 -16.86 -26.86
C VAL A 667 -16.36 -17.31 -25.49
N ILE A 668 -15.07 -17.64 -25.39
CA ILE A 668 -14.44 -18.10 -24.13
C ILE A 668 -14.55 -17.02 -23.05
N SER A 669 -14.27 -15.77 -23.42
CA SER A 669 -14.35 -14.65 -22.47
C SER A 669 -15.79 -14.36 -22.04
N THR A 670 -16.78 -14.60 -22.92
CA THR A 670 -18.20 -14.51 -22.55
C THR A 670 -18.61 -15.64 -21.61
N PHE A 671 -18.08 -16.83 -21.84
CA PHE A 671 -18.27 -17.97 -20.92
C PHE A 671 -17.66 -17.69 -19.54
N ALA A 672 -16.54 -16.96 -19.48
CA ALA A 672 -15.96 -16.51 -18.22
C ALA A 672 -16.88 -15.57 -17.41
N LEU A 673 -17.81 -14.84 -18.07
CA LEU A 673 -18.86 -14.09 -17.36
C LEU A 673 -19.81 -14.99 -16.59
N ASP A 674 -20.20 -16.14 -17.12
CA ASP A 674 -21.04 -17.12 -16.41
C ASP A 674 -20.31 -17.66 -15.17
N PHE A 675 -19.01 -17.87 -15.26
CA PHE A 675 -18.17 -18.24 -14.12
C PHE A 675 -18.15 -17.13 -13.06
N ILE A 676 -18.00 -15.87 -13.45
CA ILE A 676 -18.06 -14.71 -12.53
C ILE A 676 -19.40 -14.66 -11.80
N HIS A 677 -20.51 -14.91 -12.50
CA HIS A 677 -21.87 -14.89 -11.95
C HIS A 677 -22.23 -16.10 -11.08
N SER A 678 -21.31 -17.03 -10.86
CA SER A 678 -21.49 -18.14 -9.92
C SER A 678 -21.52 -17.65 -8.45
N ASP A 679 -21.32 -18.52 -7.48
CA ASP A 679 -21.38 -18.19 -6.05
C ASP A 679 -20.51 -16.97 -5.68
N ARG A 680 -21.14 -15.88 -5.25
CA ARG A 680 -20.48 -14.62 -4.87
C ARG A 680 -19.73 -14.70 -3.54
N SER A 681 -19.95 -15.72 -2.73
CA SER A 681 -19.22 -15.92 -1.46
C SER A 681 -17.79 -16.39 -1.69
N ILE A 682 -17.51 -16.98 -2.84
CA ILE A 682 -16.19 -17.46 -3.24
C ILE A 682 -15.49 -16.38 -4.07
N PHE A 683 -14.25 -16.10 -3.74
CA PHE A 683 -13.40 -15.24 -4.58
C PHE A 683 -13.07 -15.94 -5.89
N LYS A 684 -13.20 -15.24 -7.01
CA LYS A 684 -12.96 -15.76 -8.34
C LYS A 684 -11.97 -14.92 -9.10
N MET A 685 -11.22 -15.55 -10.00
CA MET A 685 -10.29 -14.87 -10.89
C MET A 685 -10.54 -15.32 -12.33
N VAL A 686 -10.54 -14.37 -13.24
CA VAL A 686 -10.51 -14.60 -14.69
C VAL A 686 -9.22 -13.97 -15.20
N ASP A 687 -8.34 -14.80 -15.70
CA ASP A 687 -7.08 -14.38 -16.29
C ASP A 687 -7.19 -14.41 -17.82
N LEU A 688 -6.88 -13.28 -18.43
CA LEU A 688 -6.91 -13.10 -19.87
C LEU A 688 -5.46 -12.87 -20.34
N ASP A 689 -4.77 -13.97 -20.66
CA ASP A 689 -3.44 -13.89 -21.24
C ASP A 689 -3.52 -13.39 -22.68
N GLU A 690 -2.51 -12.64 -23.14
CA GLU A 690 -2.51 -11.95 -24.44
C GLU A 690 -3.79 -11.13 -24.68
N ALA A 691 -4.25 -10.42 -23.64
CA ALA A 691 -5.53 -9.68 -23.66
C ALA A 691 -5.65 -8.66 -24.81
N TRP A 692 -4.51 -8.16 -25.32
CA TRP A 692 -4.46 -7.21 -26.42
C TRP A 692 -5.19 -7.70 -27.68
N THR A 693 -5.17 -9.02 -27.94
CA THR A 693 -5.74 -9.61 -29.16
C THR A 693 -7.24 -9.32 -29.35
N PHE A 694 -8.01 -9.40 -28.28
CA PHE A 694 -9.44 -9.08 -28.33
C PHE A 694 -9.77 -7.68 -27.83
N LEU A 695 -8.89 -7.01 -27.06
CA LEU A 695 -9.10 -5.62 -26.66
C LEU A 695 -9.01 -4.62 -27.82
N GLN A 696 -8.42 -5.01 -28.94
CA GLN A 696 -8.41 -4.19 -30.17
C GLN A 696 -9.78 -4.07 -30.81
N VAL A 697 -10.63 -5.08 -30.70
CA VAL A 697 -11.98 -5.09 -31.29
C VAL A 697 -13.03 -4.53 -30.33
N ALA A 698 -14.06 -3.85 -30.88
CA ALA A 698 -15.09 -3.18 -30.11
C ALA A 698 -15.85 -4.14 -29.17
N GLN A 699 -16.13 -5.37 -29.64
CA GLN A 699 -16.80 -6.42 -28.88
C GLN A 699 -15.97 -6.86 -27.67
N GLY A 700 -14.67 -7.05 -27.87
CA GLY A 700 -13.75 -7.42 -26.79
C GLY A 700 -13.61 -6.33 -25.73
N LYS A 701 -13.50 -5.06 -26.12
CA LYS A 701 -13.51 -3.92 -25.19
C LYS A 701 -14.79 -3.85 -24.36
N ALA A 702 -15.95 -4.00 -25.03
CA ALA A 702 -17.24 -4.00 -24.35
C ALA A 702 -17.36 -5.16 -23.35
N LEU A 703 -16.86 -6.34 -23.71
CA LEU A 703 -16.86 -7.52 -22.86
C LEU A 703 -15.93 -7.33 -21.64
N SER A 704 -14.70 -6.85 -21.83
CA SER A 704 -13.76 -6.58 -20.74
C SER A 704 -14.34 -5.57 -19.73
N ASN A 705 -14.98 -4.51 -20.22
CA ASN A 705 -15.70 -3.56 -19.38
C ASN A 705 -16.87 -4.23 -18.60
N LYS A 706 -17.58 -5.20 -19.19
CA LYS A 706 -18.61 -5.98 -18.49
C LYS A 706 -18.00 -6.87 -17.41
N LEU A 707 -16.89 -7.57 -17.71
CA LEU A 707 -16.17 -8.42 -16.77
C LEU A 707 -15.72 -7.63 -15.54
N ILE A 708 -15.09 -6.47 -15.73
CA ILE A 708 -14.61 -5.59 -14.63
C ILE A 708 -15.79 -5.12 -13.76
N ARG A 709 -16.91 -4.68 -14.40
CA ARG A 709 -18.07 -4.20 -13.64
C ARG A 709 -18.77 -5.33 -12.88
N ALA A 710 -18.92 -6.49 -13.50
CA ALA A 710 -19.51 -7.66 -12.85
C ALA A 710 -18.62 -8.14 -11.71
N GLY A 711 -17.29 -8.12 -11.89
CA GLY A 711 -16.33 -8.59 -10.95
C GLY A 711 -16.49 -8.01 -9.54
N ARG A 712 -16.65 -6.69 -9.42
CA ARG A 712 -16.86 -6.03 -8.13
C ARG A 712 -18.06 -6.57 -7.35
N SER A 713 -19.21 -6.70 -8.00
CA SER A 713 -20.47 -7.14 -7.34
C SER A 713 -20.49 -8.63 -7.03
N MET A 714 -19.68 -9.40 -7.76
CA MET A 714 -19.65 -10.87 -7.72
C MET A 714 -18.39 -11.43 -7.05
N ASN A 715 -17.59 -10.59 -6.41
CA ASN A 715 -16.31 -10.97 -5.77
C ASN A 715 -15.37 -11.70 -6.76
N ALA A 716 -15.17 -11.10 -7.93
CA ALA A 716 -14.35 -11.69 -8.99
C ALA A 716 -13.32 -10.68 -9.52
N ALA A 717 -12.07 -11.10 -9.61
CA ALA A 717 -10.98 -10.34 -10.21
C ALA A 717 -10.84 -10.65 -11.70
N VAL A 718 -10.43 -9.64 -12.48
CA VAL A 718 -10.07 -9.80 -13.90
C VAL A 718 -8.65 -9.32 -14.10
N TYR A 719 -7.80 -10.21 -14.57
CA TYR A 719 -6.39 -9.96 -14.82
C TYR A 719 -6.13 -9.85 -16.30
N PHE A 720 -5.42 -8.79 -16.69
CA PHE A 720 -5.03 -8.51 -18.07
C PHE A 720 -3.52 -8.60 -18.19
N VAL A 721 -3.04 -9.58 -18.94
CA VAL A 721 -1.62 -9.70 -19.26
C VAL A 721 -1.41 -9.19 -20.67
N THR A 722 -0.63 -8.13 -20.84
CA THR A 722 -0.41 -7.52 -22.16
C THR A 722 1.00 -6.92 -22.27
N GLN A 723 1.44 -6.65 -23.49
CA GLN A 723 2.78 -6.15 -23.75
C GLN A 723 2.86 -4.63 -23.66
N ASN A 724 1.73 -3.93 -23.84
CA ASN A 724 1.71 -2.47 -23.89
C ASN A 724 0.61 -1.87 -23.00
N SER A 725 0.92 -0.74 -22.41
CA SER A 725 -0.03 0.05 -21.60
C SER A 725 -1.19 0.61 -22.42
N GLY A 726 -0.95 0.91 -23.72
CA GLY A 726 -1.98 1.40 -24.61
C GLY A 726 -3.16 0.44 -24.84
N ASP A 727 -2.98 -0.85 -24.60
CA ASP A 727 -4.05 -1.85 -24.73
C ASP A 727 -5.13 -1.68 -23.65
N VAL A 728 -4.74 -1.19 -22.47
CA VAL A 728 -5.62 -0.97 -21.30
C VAL A 728 -5.88 0.52 -21.01
N ASP A 729 -5.52 1.42 -21.93
CA ASP A 729 -5.61 2.88 -21.75
C ASP A 729 -7.01 3.46 -22.01
N ASP A 730 -8.04 2.64 -22.24
CA ASP A 730 -9.44 3.10 -22.20
C ASP A 730 -9.72 3.66 -20.79
N GLU A 731 -10.19 4.93 -20.73
CA GLU A 731 -10.44 5.61 -19.43
C GLU A 731 -11.31 4.80 -18.47
N LYS A 732 -12.24 4.00 -18.98
CA LYS A 732 -13.11 3.16 -18.14
C LYS A 732 -12.36 1.96 -17.57
N MET A 733 -11.41 1.41 -18.31
CA MET A 733 -10.55 0.32 -17.83
C MET A 733 -9.51 0.87 -16.87
N LYS A 734 -8.78 1.91 -17.27
CA LYS A 734 -7.71 2.56 -16.47
C LYS A 734 -8.17 2.91 -15.05
N ASN A 735 -9.34 3.52 -14.93
CA ASN A 735 -9.92 3.94 -13.65
C ASN A 735 -10.42 2.77 -12.76
N ASN A 736 -10.48 1.56 -13.30
CA ASN A 736 -10.95 0.37 -12.58
C ASN A 736 -9.85 -0.68 -12.36
N ILE A 737 -8.63 -0.43 -12.81
CA ILE A 737 -7.48 -1.30 -12.52
C ILE A 737 -6.88 -0.86 -11.19
N GLY A 738 -7.00 -1.70 -10.17
CA GLY A 738 -6.54 -1.40 -8.81
C GLY A 738 -5.10 -1.82 -8.54
N LEU A 739 -4.66 -2.93 -9.14
CA LEU A 739 -3.30 -3.42 -9.03
C LEU A 739 -2.60 -3.31 -10.39
N LYS A 740 -1.40 -2.73 -10.41
CA LYS A 740 -0.64 -2.57 -11.64
C LYS A 740 0.77 -3.10 -11.47
N PHE A 741 1.22 -3.89 -12.43
CA PHE A 741 2.56 -4.47 -12.50
C PHE A 741 3.17 -4.12 -13.85
N ALA A 742 4.28 -3.39 -13.87
CA ALA A 742 4.99 -3.08 -15.09
C ALA A 742 6.42 -3.63 -15.04
N PHE A 743 6.71 -4.56 -15.93
CA PHE A 743 8.02 -5.17 -16.11
C PHE A 743 8.85 -4.36 -17.11
N ARG A 744 10.12 -4.73 -17.24
CA ARG A 744 11.06 -4.02 -18.12
C ARG A 744 10.48 -3.70 -19.50
N SER A 745 10.68 -2.47 -19.95
CA SER A 745 10.46 -2.03 -21.32
C SER A 745 11.69 -1.27 -21.83
N THR A 746 11.98 -1.39 -23.11
CA THR A 746 13.12 -0.71 -23.76
C THR A 746 12.68 0.41 -24.69
N ASP A 747 11.42 0.43 -25.09
CA ASP A 747 10.85 1.47 -25.94
C ASP A 747 10.50 2.72 -25.08
N ILE A 748 11.10 3.87 -25.45
CA ILE A 748 10.93 5.13 -24.69
C ILE A 748 9.48 5.59 -24.65
N LYS A 749 8.73 5.40 -25.75
CA LYS A 749 7.32 5.79 -25.82
C LYS A 749 6.48 4.93 -24.89
N GLU A 750 6.73 3.64 -24.88
CA GLU A 750 6.03 2.71 -23.99
C GLU A 750 6.41 2.95 -22.51
N ILE A 751 7.66 3.27 -22.22
CA ILE A 751 8.10 3.67 -20.88
C ILE A 751 7.29 4.88 -20.40
N LYS A 752 7.19 5.94 -21.23
CA LYS A 752 6.42 7.13 -20.88
C LYS A 752 4.92 6.84 -20.69
N ASN A 753 4.33 6.06 -21.57
CA ASN A 753 2.92 5.66 -21.44
C ASN A 753 2.67 4.84 -20.18
N THR A 754 3.58 3.92 -19.85
CA THR A 754 3.51 3.10 -18.64
C THR A 754 3.62 3.96 -17.38
N LEU A 755 4.55 4.89 -17.30
CA LEU A 755 4.68 5.81 -16.18
C LEU A 755 3.40 6.66 -16.02
N GLU A 756 2.83 7.17 -17.12
CA GLU A 756 1.56 7.89 -17.10
C GLU A 756 0.38 7.01 -16.62
N PHE A 757 0.35 5.74 -17.01
CA PHE A 757 -0.65 4.78 -16.55
C PHE A 757 -0.56 4.55 -15.03
N PHE A 758 0.65 4.61 -14.45
CA PHE A 758 0.89 4.54 -13.01
C PHE A 758 0.64 5.87 -12.28
N GLY A 759 0.45 6.98 -13.02
CA GLY A 759 0.35 8.32 -12.44
C GLY A 759 1.67 8.85 -11.92
N VAL A 760 2.79 8.38 -12.48
CA VAL A 760 4.17 8.78 -12.17
C VAL A 760 4.65 9.76 -13.22
N ASP A 761 5.51 10.72 -12.83
CA ASP A 761 6.06 11.67 -13.77
C ASP A 761 6.85 10.97 -14.90
N LYS A 762 6.27 11.05 -16.09
CA LYS A 762 6.80 10.40 -17.30
C LYS A 762 7.98 11.12 -17.92
N GLU A 763 8.18 12.40 -17.59
CA GLU A 763 9.28 13.22 -18.13
C GLU A 763 10.54 13.12 -17.24
N ASP A 764 10.41 12.63 -16.02
CA ASP A 764 11.54 12.40 -15.11
C ASP A 764 12.45 11.29 -15.64
N GLU A 765 13.72 11.65 -15.95
CA GLU A 765 14.70 10.71 -16.49
C GLU A 765 15.06 9.57 -15.53
N GLY A 766 15.00 9.82 -14.22
CA GLY A 766 15.23 8.82 -13.18
C GLY A 766 14.16 7.75 -13.20
N ASN A 767 12.89 8.14 -13.31
CA ASN A 767 11.77 7.21 -13.41
C ASN A 767 11.84 6.39 -14.70
N GLN A 768 12.16 7.03 -15.84
CA GLN A 768 12.35 6.33 -17.11
C GLN A 768 13.50 5.31 -17.04
N LYS A 769 14.62 5.70 -16.44
CA LYS A 769 15.77 4.84 -16.24
C LYS A 769 15.42 3.65 -15.34
N ARG A 770 14.74 3.87 -14.23
CA ARG A 770 14.31 2.78 -13.32
C ARG A 770 13.47 1.72 -14.03
N LEU A 771 12.50 2.12 -14.86
CA LEU A 771 11.65 1.16 -15.58
C LEU A 771 12.42 0.43 -16.70
N ARG A 772 13.35 1.11 -17.36
CA ARG A 772 14.20 0.52 -18.41
C ARG A 772 15.20 -0.51 -17.86
N ASP A 773 15.79 -0.20 -16.71
CA ASP A 773 16.90 -0.95 -16.13
C ASP A 773 16.43 -2.11 -15.21
N LEU A 774 15.11 -2.36 -15.13
CA LEU A 774 14.56 -3.50 -14.39
C LEU A 774 15.16 -4.81 -14.88
N GLU A 775 15.52 -5.66 -13.96
CA GLU A 775 15.99 -7.03 -14.24
C GLU A 775 14.81 -8.01 -14.36
N ASN A 776 15.08 -9.24 -14.78
CA ASN A 776 14.04 -10.26 -14.87
C ASN A 776 13.46 -10.57 -13.50
N GLY A 777 12.14 -10.55 -13.40
CA GLY A 777 11.41 -10.73 -12.14
C GLY A 777 11.28 -9.46 -11.30
N GLN A 778 11.84 -8.33 -11.74
CA GLN A 778 11.59 -7.02 -11.14
C GLN A 778 10.46 -6.33 -11.86
N CYS A 779 9.64 -5.62 -11.11
CA CYS A 779 8.59 -4.80 -11.70
C CYS A 779 8.31 -3.53 -10.88
N LEU A 780 7.88 -2.48 -11.58
CA LEU A 780 7.19 -1.36 -10.96
C LEU A 780 5.80 -1.84 -10.56
N PHE A 781 5.47 -1.71 -9.29
CA PHE A 781 4.22 -2.18 -8.70
C PHE A 781 3.43 -1.00 -8.11
N GLN A 782 2.14 -0.92 -8.44
CA GLN A 782 1.18 -0.04 -7.77
C GLN A 782 0.17 -0.90 -7.02
N ASP A 783 0.09 -0.68 -5.72
CA ASP A 783 -0.84 -1.39 -4.85
C ASP A 783 -2.24 -0.76 -4.83
N LEU A 784 -3.14 -1.37 -4.06
CA LEU A 784 -4.54 -0.95 -3.91
C LEU A 784 -4.71 0.49 -3.41
N TYR A 785 -3.73 1.02 -2.70
CA TYR A 785 -3.74 2.38 -2.13
C TYR A 785 -3.10 3.41 -3.06
N GLY A 786 -2.66 3.01 -4.25
CA GLY A 786 -1.97 3.88 -5.21
C GLY A 786 -0.50 4.12 -4.87
N ARG A 787 0.07 3.36 -3.91
CA ARG A 787 1.48 3.44 -3.56
C ARG A 787 2.30 2.73 -4.64
N VAL A 788 3.35 3.39 -5.11
CA VAL A 788 4.20 2.90 -6.19
C VAL A 788 5.59 2.60 -5.67
N GLY A 789 6.18 1.49 -6.10
CA GLY A 789 7.54 1.09 -5.78
C GLY A 789 8.03 -0.03 -6.69
N VAL A 790 9.33 -0.32 -6.63
CA VAL A 790 9.93 -1.43 -7.37
C VAL A 790 10.03 -2.65 -6.48
N ILE A 791 9.53 -3.78 -6.95
CA ILE A 791 9.54 -5.04 -6.22
C ILE A 791 10.29 -6.13 -7.01
N GLN A 792 10.95 -7.02 -6.28
CA GLN A 792 11.43 -8.29 -6.78
C GLN A 792 10.36 -9.35 -6.53
N ILE A 793 9.85 -9.98 -7.58
CA ILE A 793 8.97 -11.14 -7.47
C ILE A 793 9.79 -12.33 -6.99
N HIS A 794 9.33 -13.00 -5.94
CA HIS A 794 10.06 -14.09 -5.31
C HIS A 794 9.14 -15.25 -4.93
N PRO A 795 9.24 -16.40 -5.61
CA PRO A 795 8.36 -17.56 -5.37
C PRO A 795 8.70 -18.33 -4.08
N VAL A 796 9.86 -18.12 -3.49
CA VAL A 796 10.47 -18.85 -2.36
C VAL A 796 10.90 -20.28 -2.73
N PHE A 797 10.04 -21.02 -3.41
CA PHE A 797 10.25 -22.42 -3.75
C PHE A 797 10.74 -22.62 -5.19
N ALA A 798 11.73 -23.49 -5.38
CA ALA A 798 12.29 -23.80 -6.70
C ALA A 798 11.27 -24.53 -7.61
N ASP A 799 10.39 -25.37 -7.04
CA ASP A 799 9.31 -26.04 -7.77
C ASP A 799 8.34 -25.05 -8.42
N LEU A 800 7.94 -24.01 -7.71
CA LEU A 800 7.11 -22.94 -8.26
C LEU A 800 7.84 -22.11 -9.31
N PHE A 801 9.14 -21.89 -9.10
CA PHE A 801 9.94 -21.22 -10.13
C PHE A 801 9.93 -22.02 -11.43
N HIS A 802 10.16 -23.32 -11.37
CA HIS A 802 10.13 -24.19 -12.55
C HIS A 802 8.73 -24.34 -13.18
N ALA A 803 7.67 -24.37 -12.36
CA ALA A 803 6.31 -24.48 -12.86
C ALA A 803 5.83 -23.24 -13.62
N PHE A 804 6.33 -22.05 -13.24
CA PHE A 804 5.86 -20.78 -13.80
C PHE A 804 6.83 -20.14 -14.80
N ASP A 805 8.04 -20.71 -14.96
CA ASP A 805 9.00 -20.25 -15.95
C ASP A 805 8.58 -20.70 -17.35
N THR A 806 8.21 -19.76 -18.18
CA THR A 806 7.76 -19.99 -19.56
C THR A 806 8.92 -19.97 -20.60
N ARG A 807 10.16 -19.82 -20.14
CA ARG A 807 11.34 -19.83 -21.03
C ARG A 807 11.61 -21.26 -21.52
N PRO A 808 12.08 -21.42 -22.77
CA PRO A 808 12.50 -22.74 -23.25
C PRO A 808 13.60 -23.30 -22.34
N PRO A 809 13.58 -24.61 -22.04
CA PRO A 809 14.62 -25.25 -21.25
C PRO A 809 15.99 -25.04 -21.90
N VAL A 810 16.94 -24.53 -21.12
CA VAL A 810 18.33 -24.41 -21.58
C VAL A 810 18.85 -25.82 -21.77
N GLN A 811 19.19 -26.20 -23.00
CA GLN A 811 19.90 -27.47 -23.29
C GLN A 811 21.28 -27.38 -22.61
N THR A 812 21.41 -27.91 -21.43
CA THR A 812 22.72 -28.12 -20.80
C THR A 812 23.45 -29.17 -21.66
N GLU A 813 24.72 -28.92 -22.02
CA GLU A 813 25.58 -29.81 -22.80
C GLU A 813 25.81 -31.20 -22.15
N GLU A 814 25.26 -31.47 -20.99
CA GLU A 814 25.36 -32.76 -20.27
C GLU A 814 24.39 -33.84 -20.75
N MET A 815 23.53 -33.57 -21.74
CA MET A 815 22.67 -34.57 -22.39
C MET A 815 23.12 -34.88 -23.84
N ARG A 816 24.42 -34.78 -24.18
CA ARG A 816 24.96 -35.31 -25.39
C ARG A 816 25.81 -36.55 -25.14
#